data_c6743336ad1158285553bb8307b17be9
#
_entry.id   c6743336ad1158285553bb8307b17be9
#
_cell.length_a   1.000
_cell.length_b   1.000
_cell.length_c   1.000
_cell.angle_alpha   90.00
_cell.angle_beta   90.00
_cell.angle_gamma   90.00
#
_symmetry.space_group_name_H-M   'P 1'
#
loop_
_entity.id
_entity.type
_entity.pdbx_description
1 polymer ?
#
loop_
_entity_poly.entity_id
_entity_poly.type
_entity_poly.pdbx_seq_one_letter_code
_entity_poly.pdbx_strand_id
1 'polypeptide(L)'
;MNTLRASLVLLFAFAAVAAPRADEGMWLFNQPPLERLEKDHGVRLTPAWLLHLQRSSVRFSSGGSGSFVSADGLVLTNHHVGAGAIQKLGDERHDYYRDGFAAATRADELRCHDLELNVLVSIEDVTERVQGAVQPGMAPAEAFAARRAAMAAIEKESLTATGLRSDVITLYQGGAYHLYRCKRYTDVRLVFAPEHGIAFFGGDADNFEFPRYNLDVCFFRAYEDGKPARVPNHLTWARQPVAAGDLVFVSGHPGHTDRGNTLVEVLAMRDRRLPHDLRMLNRLEALYGAVCEEGPEERRQAVGSLFGVQNGRKARSGILAALLDPGLVARKREDEARVRPLVEAGLEGRPSPYARIEEAQAELDRIALRHRMLEGAEGFNSKFFANARTILRAVAERAKPDGERLREYRDSNRGPLELQLFSEEPLYDGFEIAKLADSLTALAMALGADDPLVRAVLAGKPPRERAAELVAGTALGRRHQPEQAQAPQPDRRRELHDGGAAAVAASADTMLALARLVDDEARALRKVAEAAGEVKQQAHAEITRARFAREGRSMYPDATFTLRMAYGTVKGIQAAGPEHCDAITTYAGLFERARSKRDAAPFVLPPRWQAQRKELEADAAFMQTPFNFASTADIIGGNSGSPVVNRAGELVGLIFDGNIHSLRLDLVYDDRLARAVSVDAAGIRAALRRVYAAETLVAEIEGDSAPWRPLFDGKTLDGWKQSGYGGAGDATVVDDAIRIPSGVDLSGITWAGEFAREGYEIELEARRVEGNDFFCGLTFPVGDDPCSFIVGGWGGAIVGLSSIDGEDAANNATTLVRGFKTGQWYAVRVRVTKERIECFLDGERVVDQPRAGHAISIRESVAPSKPLGIATYCTVADVRNPRWRPVREPGTR
;
A
#
# COMPACT_ATOMS: atom_id res chain seq x y z
N MET A 1 -50.94 69.31 -20.73
CA MET A 1 -49.68 68.96 -21.39
C MET A 1 -49.05 67.86 -20.59
N ASN A 2 -49.23 66.64 -21.06
CA ASN A 2 -48.87 65.40 -20.41
C ASN A 2 -47.46 64.99 -20.83
N THR A 3 -46.54 64.77 -19.88
CA THR A 3 -45.25 64.12 -20.13
C THR A 3 -45.25 62.74 -19.58
N LEU A 4 -45.32 61.74 -20.50
CA LEU A 4 -45.07 60.29 -20.21
C LEU A 4 -43.62 60.08 -19.77
N ARG A 5 -43.44 59.53 -18.59
CA ARG A 5 -42.14 58.89 -18.17
C ARG A 5 -42.19 57.42 -18.51
N ALA A 6 -41.37 57.04 -19.49
CA ALA A 6 -41.11 55.62 -19.78
C ALA A 6 -40.07 55.11 -18.77
N SER A 7 -40.44 54.17 -17.91
CA SER A 7 -39.54 53.44 -17.04
C SER A 7 -38.97 52.28 -17.81
N LEU A 8 -37.63 52.27 -18.06
CA LEU A 8 -36.90 51.21 -18.67
C LEU A 8 -36.53 50.18 -17.54
N VAL A 9 -37.20 49.04 -17.53
CA VAL A 9 -36.84 47.93 -16.62
C VAL A 9 -35.72 47.13 -17.29
N LEU A 10 -34.48 47.30 -16.80
CA LEU A 10 -33.35 46.43 -17.13
C LEU A 10 -33.54 45.09 -16.43
N LEU A 11 -33.93 44.04 -17.18
CA LEU A 11 -33.80 42.65 -16.75
C LEU A 11 -32.30 42.26 -16.73
N PHE A 12 -31.68 42.24 -15.57
CA PHE A 12 -30.43 41.53 -15.36
C PHE A 12 -30.72 40.03 -15.41
N ALA A 13 -30.44 39.38 -16.53
CA ALA A 13 -30.30 37.93 -16.58
C ALA A 13 -29.09 37.55 -15.74
N PHE A 14 -29.31 37.15 -14.49
CA PHE A 14 -28.32 36.40 -13.74
C PHE A 14 -28.15 35.07 -14.48
N ALA A 15 -27.09 34.95 -15.28
CA ALA A 15 -26.54 33.66 -15.65
C ALA A 15 -26.18 32.97 -14.34
N ALA A 16 -26.99 32.00 -13.94
CA ALA A 16 -26.64 31.10 -12.87
C ALA A 16 -25.33 30.40 -13.29
N VAL A 17 -24.20 30.88 -12.79
CA VAL A 17 -22.95 30.14 -12.82
C VAL A 17 -23.30 28.84 -12.09
N ALA A 18 -23.37 27.74 -12.85
CA ALA A 18 -23.57 26.41 -12.25
C ALA A 18 -22.48 26.26 -11.20
N ALA A 19 -22.89 26.11 -9.95
CA ALA A 19 -21.96 25.82 -8.87
C ALA A 19 -21.11 24.61 -9.32
N PRO A 20 -19.77 24.64 -9.18
CA PRO A 20 -18.93 23.50 -9.53
C PRO A 20 -19.50 22.28 -8.80
N ARG A 21 -19.79 21.22 -9.56
CA ARG A 21 -20.29 19.97 -8.99
C ARG A 21 -19.20 19.39 -8.12
N ALA A 22 -19.56 18.96 -6.94
CA ALA A 22 -18.64 18.37 -5.97
C ALA A 22 -17.96 17.13 -6.55
N ASP A 23 -16.66 16.97 -6.30
CA ASP A 23 -15.85 15.81 -6.71
C ASP A 23 -16.10 14.59 -5.80
N GLU A 24 -17.33 14.44 -5.35
CA GLU A 24 -17.77 13.44 -4.37
C GLU A 24 -17.70 12.01 -4.91
N GLY A 25 -17.13 11.11 -4.12
CA GLY A 25 -17.26 9.67 -4.28
C GLY A 25 -15.94 8.90 -4.19
N MET A 26 -16.01 7.76 -3.48
CA MET A 26 -14.98 6.73 -3.42
C MET A 26 -15.46 5.54 -4.26
N TRP A 27 -15.21 5.60 -5.56
CA TRP A 27 -15.83 4.76 -6.57
C TRP A 27 -15.18 3.39 -6.67
N LEU A 28 -15.99 2.37 -6.96
CA LEU A 28 -15.49 1.03 -7.28
C LEU A 28 -14.78 1.04 -8.64
N PHE A 29 -13.67 0.32 -8.78
CA PHE A 29 -12.95 0.22 -10.06
C PHE A 29 -13.74 -0.47 -11.18
N ASN A 30 -14.69 -1.34 -10.84
CA ASN A 30 -15.60 -1.97 -11.79
C ASN A 30 -16.88 -1.14 -12.03
N GLN A 31 -17.07 0.00 -11.35
CA GLN A 31 -18.18 0.93 -11.52
C GLN A 31 -17.69 2.40 -11.41
N PRO A 32 -16.73 2.82 -12.26
CA PRO A 32 -16.21 4.18 -12.22
C PRO A 32 -17.25 5.17 -12.78
N PRO A 33 -17.23 6.45 -12.35
CA PRO A 33 -18.21 7.47 -12.77
C PRO A 33 -17.82 8.10 -14.12
N LEU A 34 -17.72 7.31 -15.20
CA LEU A 34 -17.18 7.74 -16.50
C LEU A 34 -17.96 8.88 -17.13
N GLU A 35 -19.31 8.80 -17.12
CA GLU A 35 -20.16 9.85 -17.69
C GLU A 35 -20.00 11.19 -16.95
N ARG A 36 -19.84 11.14 -15.63
CA ARG A 36 -19.62 12.31 -14.79
C ARG A 36 -18.25 12.93 -15.04
N LEU A 37 -17.20 12.13 -15.13
CA LEU A 37 -15.84 12.59 -15.44
C LEU A 37 -15.77 13.24 -16.83
N GLU A 38 -16.43 12.65 -17.83
CA GLU A 38 -16.49 13.23 -19.17
C GLU A 38 -17.26 14.57 -19.16
N LYS A 39 -18.42 14.60 -18.51
CA LYS A 39 -19.29 15.78 -18.48
C LYS A 39 -18.69 16.95 -17.69
N ASP A 40 -18.16 16.66 -16.49
CA ASP A 40 -17.76 17.71 -15.54
C ASP A 40 -16.28 18.13 -15.74
N HIS A 41 -15.41 17.23 -16.24
CA HIS A 41 -13.97 17.45 -16.39
C HIS A 41 -13.42 17.22 -17.81
N GLY A 42 -14.27 16.76 -18.76
CA GLY A 42 -13.84 16.47 -20.14
C GLY A 42 -12.85 15.31 -20.25
N VAL A 43 -12.88 14.36 -19.29
CA VAL A 43 -11.93 13.24 -19.22
C VAL A 43 -12.60 11.92 -19.52
N ARG A 44 -12.03 11.16 -20.47
CA ARG A 44 -12.42 9.80 -20.80
C ARG A 44 -11.34 8.81 -20.34
N LEU A 45 -11.63 8.08 -19.27
CA LEU A 45 -10.74 7.01 -18.81
C LEU A 45 -10.99 5.73 -19.61
N THR A 46 -9.92 5.10 -20.09
CA THR A 46 -10.01 3.82 -20.80
C THR A 46 -9.99 2.64 -19.82
N PRO A 47 -10.55 1.47 -20.20
CA PRO A 47 -10.42 0.26 -19.39
C PRO A 47 -8.96 -0.11 -19.09
N ALA A 48 -8.04 0.12 -20.03
CA ALA A 48 -6.61 -0.14 -19.83
C ALA A 48 -5.99 0.79 -18.78
N TRP A 49 -6.36 2.07 -18.77
CA TRP A 49 -5.93 3.03 -17.76
C TRP A 49 -6.42 2.62 -16.36
N LEU A 50 -7.70 2.27 -16.24
CA LEU A 50 -8.28 1.82 -14.96
C LEU A 50 -7.61 0.54 -14.47
N LEU A 51 -7.41 -0.44 -15.34
CA LEU A 51 -6.77 -1.71 -14.99
C LEU A 51 -5.30 -1.52 -14.59
N HIS A 52 -4.58 -0.62 -15.28
CA HIS A 52 -3.20 -0.29 -14.94
C HIS A 52 -3.12 0.34 -13.55
N LEU A 53 -3.94 1.34 -13.24
CA LEU A 53 -3.99 1.98 -11.94
C LEU A 53 -4.41 1.01 -10.83
N GLN A 54 -5.44 0.17 -11.07
CA GLN A 54 -5.89 -0.88 -10.15
C GLN A 54 -4.74 -1.82 -9.77
N ARG A 55 -4.00 -2.32 -10.76
CA ARG A 55 -2.92 -3.31 -10.56
C ARG A 55 -1.60 -2.71 -10.07
N SER A 56 -1.44 -1.40 -10.19
CA SER A 56 -0.32 -0.67 -9.59
C SER A 56 -0.55 -0.33 -8.13
N SER A 57 -1.81 -0.35 -7.66
CA SER A 57 -2.18 0.02 -6.28
C SER A 57 -2.02 -1.15 -5.32
N VAL A 58 -1.53 -0.87 -4.12
CA VAL A 58 -1.16 -1.86 -3.11
C VAL A 58 -1.88 -1.56 -1.81
N ARG A 59 -2.43 -2.60 -1.15
CA ARG A 59 -2.95 -2.54 0.22
C ARG A 59 -1.92 -3.12 1.18
N PHE A 60 -1.58 -2.37 2.21
CA PHE A 60 -0.72 -2.80 3.31
C PHE A 60 -1.52 -3.52 4.39
N SER A 61 -1.00 -4.63 4.93
CA SER A 61 -1.62 -5.34 6.05
C SER A 61 -1.59 -4.53 7.36
N SER A 62 -0.66 -3.60 7.48
CA SER A 62 -0.55 -2.66 8.61
C SER A 62 -1.64 -1.58 8.63
N GLY A 63 -2.45 -1.48 7.58
CA GLY A 63 -3.48 -0.45 7.42
C GLY A 63 -2.94 0.74 6.61
N GLY A 64 -3.43 0.91 5.40
CA GLY A 64 -3.01 1.95 4.47
C GLY A 64 -2.80 1.42 3.06
N SER A 65 -2.35 2.28 2.20
CA SER A 65 -2.21 2.08 0.77
C SER A 65 -0.77 2.29 0.32
N GLY A 66 -0.49 1.95 -0.91
CA GLY A 66 0.76 2.22 -1.59
C GLY A 66 0.61 1.97 -3.08
N SER A 67 1.71 2.08 -3.80
CA SER A 67 1.75 1.73 -5.22
C SER A 67 3.11 1.19 -5.63
N PHE A 68 3.10 0.29 -6.60
CA PHE A 68 4.33 -0.05 -7.32
C PHE A 68 4.78 1.13 -8.16
N VAL A 69 6.08 1.46 -8.07
CA VAL A 69 6.70 2.59 -8.77
C VAL A 69 7.92 2.18 -9.59
N SER A 70 8.21 0.89 -9.66
CA SER A 70 9.18 0.32 -10.60
C SER A 70 8.78 -1.09 -11.03
N ALA A 71 9.37 -1.55 -12.15
CA ALA A 71 9.19 -2.91 -12.65
C ALA A 71 9.80 -3.98 -11.72
N ASP A 72 10.72 -3.59 -10.84
CA ASP A 72 11.45 -4.44 -9.91
C ASP A 72 10.84 -4.44 -8.51
N GLY A 73 9.52 -4.30 -8.43
CA GLY A 73 8.76 -4.48 -7.20
C GLY A 73 8.93 -3.37 -6.15
N LEU A 74 9.48 -2.21 -6.51
CA LEU A 74 9.58 -1.07 -5.60
C LEU A 74 8.20 -0.50 -5.31
N VAL A 75 7.89 -0.33 -4.03
CA VAL A 75 6.59 0.14 -3.53
C VAL A 75 6.77 1.44 -2.77
N LEU A 76 6.00 2.45 -3.15
CA LEU A 76 5.92 3.74 -2.47
C LEU A 76 4.72 3.75 -1.51
N THR A 77 4.93 4.22 -0.28
CA THR A 77 3.88 4.48 0.71
C THR A 77 4.31 5.61 1.66
N ASN A 78 3.53 5.90 2.69
CA ASN A 78 3.92 6.85 3.73
C ASN A 78 4.86 6.23 4.76
N HIS A 79 5.66 7.08 5.41
CA HIS A 79 6.46 6.70 6.57
C HIS A 79 5.55 6.16 7.70
N HIS A 80 4.45 6.84 8.02
CA HIS A 80 3.55 6.41 9.09
C HIS A 80 2.82 5.09 8.77
N VAL A 81 2.57 4.74 7.51
CA VAL A 81 2.06 3.41 7.11
C VAL A 81 3.11 2.33 7.36
N GLY A 82 4.38 2.64 7.08
CA GLY A 82 5.53 1.77 7.32
C GLY A 82 6.03 1.76 8.75
N ALA A 83 5.59 2.70 9.61
CA ALA A 83 6.16 2.97 10.93
C ALA A 83 6.31 1.73 11.81
N GLY A 84 5.26 0.89 11.88
CA GLY A 84 5.31 -0.34 12.67
C GLY A 84 6.35 -1.34 12.17
N ALA A 85 6.52 -1.46 10.84
CA ALA A 85 7.55 -2.33 10.27
C ALA A 85 8.96 -1.76 10.54
N ILE A 86 9.13 -0.44 10.37
CA ILE A 86 10.41 0.24 10.64
C ILE A 86 10.83 0.08 12.10
N GLN A 87 9.91 0.27 13.05
CA GLN A 87 10.20 0.10 14.49
C GLN A 87 10.61 -1.33 14.85
N LYS A 88 9.93 -2.34 14.27
CA LYS A 88 10.23 -3.76 14.50
C LYS A 88 11.61 -4.18 13.98
N LEU A 89 12.15 -3.47 13.00
CA LEU A 89 13.49 -3.68 12.46
C LEU A 89 14.59 -3.04 13.31
N GLY A 90 14.25 -2.02 14.12
CA GLY A 90 15.17 -1.32 15.00
C GLY A 90 15.48 -2.08 16.29
N ASP A 91 16.65 -1.78 16.85
CA ASP A 91 17.11 -2.26 18.15
C ASP A 91 17.71 -1.10 18.97
N GLU A 92 18.29 -1.37 20.12
CA GLU A 92 18.95 -0.35 20.97
C GLU A 92 20.10 0.38 20.28
N ARG A 93 20.71 -0.19 19.25
CA ARG A 93 21.83 0.38 18.50
C ARG A 93 21.37 1.10 17.23
N HIS A 94 20.24 0.70 16.68
CA HIS A 94 19.73 1.16 15.38
C HIS A 94 18.27 1.55 15.50
N ASP A 95 18.00 2.82 15.77
CA ASP A 95 16.65 3.38 15.79
C ASP A 95 16.28 3.91 14.40
N TYR A 96 15.93 2.98 13.48
CA TYR A 96 15.57 3.33 12.10
C TYR A 96 14.33 4.24 12.01
N TYR A 97 13.46 4.21 13.01
CA TYR A 97 12.30 5.10 13.07
C TYR A 97 12.71 6.53 13.32
N ARG A 98 13.61 6.76 14.27
CA ARG A 98 14.13 8.10 14.61
C ARG A 98 15.13 8.61 13.57
N ASP A 99 16.09 7.78 13.15
CA ASP A 99 17.29 8.19 12.43
C ASP A 99 17.17 8.01 10.91
N GLY A 100 16.08 7.34 10.45
CA GLY A 100 15.90 6.98 9.06
C GLY A 100 16.71 5.75 8.64
N PHE A 101 16.47 5.31 7.41
CA PHE A 101 17.16 4.17 6.79
C PHE A 101 17.28 4.39 5.28
N ALA A 102 18.42 4.02 4.71
CA ALA A 102 18.61 3.93 3.26
C ALA A 102 19.50 2.73 2.93
N ALA A 103 18.97 1.77 2.18
CA ALA A 103 19.74 0.65 1.67
C ALA A 103 20.71 1.15 0.58
N ALA A 104 22.01 0.87 0.74
CA ALA A 104 23.01 1.21 -0.26
C ALA A 104 22.92 0.28 -1.49
N THR A 105 22.61 -1.00 -1.26
CA THR A 105 22.40 -2.02 -2.28
C THR A 105 21.15 -2.85 -1.96
N ARG A 106 20.72 -3.68 -2.91
CA ARG A 106 19.59 -4.61 -2.68
C ARG A 106 19.86 -5.65 -1.59
N ALA A 107 21.12 -5.96 -1.30
CA ALA A 107 21.51 -6.87 -0.22
C ALA A 107 21.31 -6.25 1.16
N ASP A 108 21.32 -4.92 1.24
CA ASP A 108 21.14 -4.17 2.49
C ASP A 108 19.65 -3.90 2.80
N GLU A 109 18.72 -4.26 1.90
CA GLU A 109 17.29 -4.10 2.11
C GLU A 109 16.82 -5.01 3.26
N LEU A 110 16.19 -4.42 4.29
CA LEU A 110 15.83 -5.11 5.53
C LEU A 110 14.48 -5.81 5.42
N ARG A 111 14.45 -7.13 5.63
CA ARG A 111 13.23 -7.92 5.58
C ARG A 111 12.31 -7.62 6.76
N CYS A 112 11.06 -7.23 6.46
CA CYS A 112 10.03 -6.99 7.45
C CYS A 112 9.45 -8.32 7.96
N HIS A 113 9.20 -8.41 9.28
CA HIS A 113 8.84 -9.67 9.93
C HIS A 113 7.43 -10.16 9.60
N ASP A 114 6.45 -9.25 9.48
CA ASP A 114 5.02 -9.57 9.40
C ASP A 114 4.24 -8.64 8.46
N LEU A 115 4.93 -7.98 7.53
CA LEU A 115 4.31 -7.11 6.55
C LEU A 115 3.84 -7.91 5.32
N GLU A 116 2.57 -7.72 4.95
CA GLU A 116 1.97 -8.30 3.77
C GLU A 116 1.44 -7.20 2.86
N LEU A 117 1.69 -7.35 1.56
CA LEU A 117 1.15 -6.48 0.51
C LEU A 117 0.14 -7.25 -0.32
N ASN A 118 -0.99 -6.62 -0.64
CA ASN A 118 -2.06 -7.19 -1.45
C ASN A 118 -2.35 -6.30 -2.66
N VAL A 119 -2.41 -6.90 -3.85
CA VAL A 119 -2.70 -6.23 -5.13
C VAL A 119 -3.96 -6.80 -5.72
N LEU A 120 -4.94 -5.95 -6.00
CA LEU A 120 -6.22 -6.36 -6.56
C LEU A 120 -6.08 -6.79 -8.03
N VAL A 121 -6.36 -8.07 -8.29
CA VAL A 121 -6.29 -8.67 -9.63
C VAL A 121 -7.63 -8.57 -10.35
N SER A 122 -8.74 -8.94 -9.68
CA SER A 122 -10.07 -8.94 -10.27
C SER A 122 -11.18 -8.73 -9.25
N ILE A 123 -12.31 -8.21 -9.74
CA ILE A 123 -13.57 -8.03 -9.00
C ILE A 123 -14.65 -8.79 -9.76
N GLU A 124 -15.47 -9.59 -9.02
CA GLU A 124 -16.61 -10.33 -9.55
C GLU A 124 -17.84 -10.05 -8.70
N ASP A 125 -18.98 -9.76 -9.32
CA ASP A 125 -20.25 -9.60 -8.62
C ASP A 125 -20.80 -11.01 -8.26
N VAL A 126 -20.96 -11.26 -6.97
CA VAL A 126 -21.48 -12.51 -6.41
C VAL A 126 -22.76 -12.29 -5.59
N THR A 127 -23.43 -11.15 -5.81
CA THR A 127 -24.59 -10.69 -5.04
C THR A 127 -25.71 -11.73 -5.03
N GLU A 128 -26.09 -12.27 -6.18
CA GLU A 128 -27.16 -13.26 -6.29
C GLU A 128 -26.84 -14.54 -5.52
N ARG A 129 -25.60 -15.01 -5.58
CA ARG A 129 -25.16 -16.23 -4.86
C ARG A 129 -25.28 -16.06 -3.34
N VAL A 130 -24.85 -14.89 -2.82
CA VAL A 130 -24.87 -14.60 -1.38
C VAL A 130 -26.28 -14.32 -0.88
N GLN A 131 -27.06 -13.51 -1.61
CA GLN A 131 -28.43 -13.19 -1.22
C GLN A 131 -29.36 -14.40 -1.34
N GLY A 132 -29.18 -15.25 -2.34
CA GLY A 132 -29.97 -16.48 -2.54
C GLY A 132 -29.80 -17.52 -1.43
N ALA A 133 -28.74 -17.44 -0.63
CA ALA A 133 -28.53 -18.31 0.53
C ALA A 133 -29.46 -17.99 1.71
N VAL A 134 -30.00 -16.76 1.77
CA VAL A 134 -30.90 -16.32 2.85
C VAL A 134 -32.36 -16.46 2.36
N GLN A 135 -33.09 -17.41 2.94
CA GLN A 135 -34.51 -17.67 2.59
C GLN A 135 -35.45 -16.74 3.38
N PRO A 136 -36.59 -16.37 2.80
CA PRO A 136 -37.64 -15.65 3.52
C PRO A 136 -38.07 -16.37 4.79
N GLY A 137 -38.17 -15.66 5.90
CA GLY A 137 -38.63 -16.22 7.18
C GLY A 137 -37.53 -16.82 8.08
N MET A 138 -36.25 -16.87 7.62
CA MET A 138 -35.15 -17.26 8.49
C MET A 138 -35.01 -16.31 9.68
N ALA A 139 -34.77 -16.87 10.88
CA ALA A 139 -34.38 -16.09 12.02
C ALA A 139 -33.05 -15.34 11.77
N PRO A 140 -32.79 -14.17 12.39
CA PRO A 140 -31.57 -13.39 12.14
C PRO A 140 -30.27 -14.18 12.29
N ALA A 141 -30.17 -15.04 13.31
CA ALA A 141 -29.00 -15.89 13.52
C ALA A 141 -28.81 -16.94 12.43
N GLU A 142 -29.90 -17.52 11.92
CA GLU A 142 -29.89 -18.49 10.81
C GLU A 142 -29.51 -17.80 9.50
N ALA A 143 -30.10 -16.64 9.21
CA ALA A 143 -29.76 -15.83 8.04
C ALA A 143 -28.29 -15.39 8.03
N PHE A 144 -27.76 -14.98 9.19
CA PHE A 144 -26.34 -14.67 9.36
C PHE A 144 -25.47 -15.89 9.07
N ALA A 145 -25.81 -17.06 9.63
CA ALA A 145 -25.06 -18.30 9.42
C ALA A 145 -25.08 -18.73 7.95
N ALA A 146 -26.24 -18.69 7.29
CA ALA A 146 -26.42 -19.06 5.87
C ALA A 146 -25.58 -18.12 4.96
N ARG A 147 -25.66 -16.81 5.19
CA ARG A 147 -24.87 -15.82 4.44
C ARG A 147 -23.39 -16.05 4.62
N ARG A 148 -22.94 -16.23 5.85
CA ARG A 148 -21.54 -16.49 6.19
C ARG A 148 -21.02 -17.76 5.52
N ALA A 149 -21.81 -18.84 5.49
CA ALA A 149 -21.46 -20.09 4.84
C ALA A 149 -21.34 -19.92 3.31
N ALA A 150 -22.28 -19.20 2.68
CA ALA A 150 -22.22 -18.90 1.25
C ALA A 150 -20.96 -18.10 0.87
N MET A 151 -20.64 -17.05 1.63
CA MET A 151 -19.43 -16.26 1.42
C MET A 151 -18.16 -17.11 1.56
N ALA A 152 -18.07 -17.95 2.60
CA ALA A 152 -16.95 -18.85 2.82
C ALA A 152 -16.78 -19.88 1.69
N ALA A 153 -17.89 -20.43 1.17
CA ALA A 153 -17.85 -21.34 0.03
C ALA A 153 -17.29 -20.65 -1.22
N ILE A 154 -17.76 -19.44 -1.53
CA ILE A 154 -17.27 -18.64 -2.67
C ILE A 154 -15.77 -18.33 -2.54
N GLU A 155 -15.33 -17.88 -1.35
CA GLU A 155 -13.93 -17.59 -1.04
C GLU A 155 -13.03 -18.82 -1.22
N LYS A 156 -13.48 -19.98 -0.70
CA LYS A 156 -12.75 -21.25 -0.78
C LYS A 156 -12.68 -21.79 -2.21
N GLU A 157 -13.80 -21.78 -2.95
CA GLU A 157 -13.84 -22.15 -4.37
C GLU A 157 -12.85 -21.31 -5.17
N SER A 158 -12.87 -19.99 -4.97
CA SER A 158 -11.98 -19.07 -5.68
C SER A 158 -10.51 -19.29 -5.32
N LEU A 159 -10.19 -19.43 -4.03
CA LEU A 159 -8.82 -19.71 -3.57
C LEU A 159 -8.30 -21.03 -4.16
N THR A 160 -9.13 -22.08 -4.17
CA THR A 160 -8.75 -23.38 -4.71
C THR A 160 -8.51 -23.32 -6.22
N ALA A 161 -9.35 -22.59 -6.95
CA ALA A 161 -9.27 -22.48 -8.41
C ALA A 161 -8.13 -21.59 -8.88
N THR A 162 -7.76 -20.57 -8.11
CA THR A 162 -6.84 -19.50 -8.58
C THR A 162 -5.54 -19.39 -7.78
N GLY A 163 -5.47 -19.94 -6.58
CA GLY A 163 -4.37 -19.70 -5.64
C GLY A 163 -4.31 -18.28 -5.09
N LEU A 164 -5.23 -17.39 -5.51
CA LEU A 164 -5.26 -15.99 -5.09
C LEU A 164 -6.04 -15.85 -3.77
N ARG A 165 -5.59 -14.94 -2.92
CA ARG A 165 -6.39 -14.50 -1.78
C ARG A 165 -7.74 -14.00 -2.29
N SER A 166 -8.82 -14.52 -1.72
CA SER A 166 -10.18 -14.30 -2.16
C SER A 166 -11.05 -13.87 -0.99
N ASP A 167 -11.57 -12.65 -1.04
CA ASP A 167 -12.42 -12.07 0.00
C ASP A 167 -13.75 -11.63 -0.61
N VAL A 168 -14.89 -12.08 -0.07
CA VAL A 168 -16.22 -11.56 -0.42
C VAL A 168 -16.49 -10.31 0.41
N ILE A 169 -16.65 -9.19 -0.28
CA ILE A 169 -16.84 -7.86 0.31
C ILE A 169 -18.31 -7.49 0.29
N THR A 170 -18.83 -7.13 1.46
CA THR A 170 -20.19 -6.56 1.60
C THR A 170 -20.16 -5.09 1.23
N LEU A 171 -20.95 -4.70 0.26
CA LEU A 171 -21.08 -3.33 -0.25
C LEU A 171 -22.51 -2.81 -0.01
N TYR A 172 -22.64 -1.47 0.04
CA TYR A 172 -23.92 -0.80 0.25
C TYR A 172 -24.69 -1.39 1.46
N GLN A 173 -23.93 -1.68 2.52
CA GLN A 173 -24.47 -2.24 3.78
C GLN A 173 -25.31 -3.51 3.59
N GLY A 174 -24.93 -4.37 2.63
CA GLY A 174 -25.63 -5.63 2.31
C GLY A 174 -26.48 -5.59 1.03
N GLY A 175 -26.50 -4.46 0.33
CA GLY A 175 -27.17 -4.31 -0.97
C GLY A 175 -26.45 -5.04 -2.11
N ALA A 176 -25.13 -5.23 -2.02
CA ALA A 176 -24.34 -5.97 -3.00
C ALA A 176 -23.16 -6.70 -2.34
N TYR A 177 -22.64 -7.73 -3.03
CA TYR A 177 -21.50 -8.56 -2.61
C TYR A 177 -20.58 -8.78 -3.78
N HIS A 178 -19.30 -8.37 -3.64
CA HIS A 178 -18.29 -8.59 -4.67
C HIS A 178 -17.16 -9.46 -4.14
N LEU A 179 -16.71 -10.41 -4.97
CA LEU A 179 -15.52 -11.22 -4.72
C LEU A 179 -14.29 -10.49 -5.24
N TYR A 180 -13.36 -10.18 -4.34
CA TYR A 180 -12.07 -9.54 -4.63
C TYR A 180 -10.98 -10.59 -4.59
N ARG A 181 -10.21 -10.72 -5.69
CA ARG A 181 -9.05 -11.62 -5.76
C ARG A 181 -7.78 -10.80 -5.74
N CYS A 182 -6.89 -11.09 -4.80
CA CYS A 182 -5.65 -10.36 -4.60
C CYS A 182 -4.43 -11.27 -4.70
N LYS A 183 -3.39 -10.79 -5.39
CA LYS A 183 -2.05 -11.35 -5.29
C LYS A 183 -1.40 -10.84 -4.00
N ARG A 184 -0.76 -11.75 -3.25
CA ARG A 184 -0.10 -11.44 -1.97
C ARG A 184 1.41 -11.47 -2.14
N TYR A 185 2.10 -10.57 -1.42
CA TYR A 185 3.55 -10.57 -1.25
C TYR A 185 3.85 -10.56 0.26
N THR A 186 4.65 -11.51 0.72
CA THR A 186 4.99 -11.72 2.14
C THR A 186 6.49 -11.61 2.43
N ASP A 187 7.35 -11.58 1.40
CA ASP A 187 8.72 -11.12 1.52
C ASP A 187 8.75 -9.65 1.08
N VAL A 188 8.65 -8.76 2.05
CA VAL A 188 8.64 -7.31 1.86
C VAL A 188 9.84 -6.74 2.62
N ARG A 189 10.62 -5.88 1.95
CA ARG A 189 11.83 -5.33 2.52
C ARG A 189 11.82 -3.82 2.52
N LEU A 190 12.33 -3.22 3.60
CA LEU A 190 12.54 -1.79 3.71
C LEU A 190 13.71 -1.36 2.82
N VAL A 191 13.48 -0.37 1.96
CA VAL A 191 14.48 0.20 1.05
C VAL A 191 14.93 1.57 1.52
N PHE A 192 13.96 2.42 1.90
CA PHE A 192 14.23 3.79 2.35
C PHE A 192 13.12 4.29 3.27
N ALA A 193 13.52 4.97 4.33
CA ALA A 193 12.66 5.78 5.18
C ALA A 193 13.42 7.03 5.64
N PRO A 194 12.87 8.24 5.54
CA PRO A 194 13.46 9.42 6.16
C PRO A 194 13.36 9.35 7.68
N GLU A 195 14.01 10.26 8.38
CA GLU A 195 13.84 10.43 9.81
C GLU A 195 12.39 10.79 10.18
N HIS A 196 11.86 10.23 11.26
CA HIS A 196 10.50 10.54 11.73
C HIS A 196 10.26 12.05 11.89
N GLY A 197 11.28 12.80 12.34
CA GLY A 197 11.20 14.25 12.55
C GLY A 197 10.89 15.06 11.30
N ILE A 198 11.18 14.58 10.08
CA ILE A 198 10.77 15.22 8.82
C ILE A 198 9.54 14.56 8.22
N ALA A 199 9.37 13.25 8.44
CA ALA A 199 8.17 12.54 7.99
C ALA A 199 6.91 13.05 8.71
N PHE A 200 7.04 13.46 9.98
CA PHE A 200 5.98 14.01 10.80
C PHE A 200 6.38 15.36 11.43
N PHE A 201 6.91 16.25 10.60
CA PHE A 201 7.30 17.60 11.02
C PHE A 201 6.09 18.40 11.51
N GLY A 202 6.24 19.04 12.68
CA GLY A 202 5.15 19.73 13.38
C GLY A 202 4.33 18.83 14.33
N GLY A 203 4.54 17.51 14.29
CA GLY A 203 3.93 16.56 15.24
C GLY A 203 2.40 16.62 15.28
N ASP A 204 1.80 16.30 16.44
CA ASP A 204 0.35 16.35 16.64
C ASP A 204 -0.25 17.76 16.43
N ALA A 205 0.56 18.82 16.64
CA ALA A 205 0.11 20.20 16.42
C ALA A 205 -0.32 20.47 14.99
N ASP A 206 0.48 19.99 13.99
CA ASP A 206 0.20 20.17 12.57
C ASP A 206 -0.55 18.96 11.94
N ASN A 207 -0.84 17.91 12.70
CA ASN A 207 -1.62 16.77 12.23
C ASN A 207 -3.06 17.19 11.90
N PHE A 208 -3.62 16.73 10.77
CA PHE A 208 -4.90 17.19 10.20
C PHE A 208 -4.96 18.70 9.96
N GLU A 209 -3.83 19.33 9.59
CA GLU A 209 -3.78 20.73 9.24
C GLU A 209 -3.23 20.93 7.82
N PHE A 210 -3.51 22.10 7.22
CA PHE A 210 -2.89 22.60 6.00
C PHE A 210 -2.83 24.13 6.07
N PRO A 211 -1.71 24.78 5.74
CA PRO A 211 -0.49 24.29 5.06
C PRO A 211 0.34 23.30 5.88
N ARG A 212 0.91 22.30 5.18
CA ARG A 212 1.69 21.21 5.76
C ARG A 212 3.09 21.14 5.13
N TYR A 213 4.07 20.56 5.87
CA TYR A 213 5.48 20.48 5.43
C TYR A 213 6.10 19.14 5.86
N ASN A 214 5.56 18.03 5.36
CA ASN A 214 5.98 16.70 5.75
C ASN A 214 6.56 15.92 4.57
N LEU A 215 7.69 15.26 4.80
CA LEU A 215 8.22 14.22 3.90
C LEU A 215 7.74 12.85 4.38
N ASP A 216 6.43 12.66 4.42
CA ASP A 216 5.82 11.41 4.88
C ASP A 216 5.83 10.36 3.77
N VAL A 217 7.01 9.79 3.54
CA VAL A 217 7.30 8.85 2.46
C VAL A 217 8.12 7.67 2.97
N CYS A 218 7.89 6.49 2.42
CA CYS A 218 8.68 5.30 2.68
C CYS A 218 8.67 4.40 1.43
N PHE A 219 9.80 3.75 1.18
CA PHE A 219 9.93 2.78 0.09
C PHE A 219 10.20 1.40 0.65
N PHE A 220 9.40 0.45 0.17
CA PHE A 220 9.59 -0.98 0.36
C PHE A 220 9.84 -1.66 -0.98
N ARG A 221 10.25 -2.93 -0.95
CA ARG A 221 10.31 -3.76 -2.13
C ARG A 221 9.66 -5.11 -1.86
N ALA A 222 8.81 -5.53 -2.79
CA ALA A 222 8.26 -6.88 -2.80
C ALA A 222 9.27 -7.85 -3.43
N TYR A 223 9.40 -9.03 -2.83
CA TYR A 223 10.24 -10.12 -3.29
C TYR A 223 9.41 -11.38 -3.55
N GLU A 224 9.82 -12.15 -4.56
CA GLU A 224 9.33 -13.50 -4.85
C GLU A 224 10.54 -14.41 -5.05
N ASP A 225 10.55 -15.58 -4.41
CA ASP A 225 11.64 -16.57 -4.49
C ASP A 225 13.04 -15.97 -4.22
N GLY A 226 13.13 -15.04 -3.26
CA GLY A 226 14.37 -14.36 -2.87
C GLY A 226 14.88 -13.32 -3.87
N LYS A 227 14.12 -12.99 -4.90
CA LYS A 227 14.44 -11.96 -5.91
C LYS A 227 13.40 -10.83 -5.88
N PRO A 228 13.75 -9.59 -6.28
CA PRO A 228 12.77 -8.55 -6.50
C PRO A 228 11.64 -9.03 -7.41
N ALA A 229 10.41 -8.82 -6.99
CA ALA A 229 9.23 -9.21 -7.74
C ALA A 229 9.17 -8.47 -9.09
N ARG A 230 8.89 -9.19 -10.18
CA ARG A 230 8.64 -8.57 -11.48
C ARG A 230 7.20 -8.11 -11.58
N VAL A 231 7.02 -6.80 -11.69
CA VAL A 231 5.70 -6.15 -11.68
C VAL A 231 5.44 -5.43 -12.99
N PRO A 232 4.54 -5.96 -13.85
CA PRO A 232 4.27 -5.34 -15.15
C PRO A 232 3.48 -4.03 -15.03
N ASN A 233 2.70 -3.87 -13.96
CA ASN A 233 1.92 -2.66 -13.72
C ASN A 233 2.57 -1.87 -12.55
N HIS A 234 3.16 -0.73 -12.87
CA HIS A 234 3.77 0.21 -11.93
C HIS A 234 3.60 1.62 -12.46
N LEU A 235 3.51 2.59 -11.56
CA LEU A 235 3.29 3.99 -11.93
C LEU A 235 4.61 4.64 -12.34
N THR A 236 4.59 5.37 -13.43
CA THR A 236 5.66 6.27 -13.84
C THR A 236 5.53 7.61 -13.14
N TRP A 237 6.65 8.26 -12.82
CA TRP A 237 6.65 9.56 -12.16
C TRP A 237 6.44 10.69 -13.16
N ALA A 238 5.54 11.60 -12.83
CA ALA A 238 5.33 12.80 -13.63
C ALA A 238 6.60 13.66 -13.66
N ARG A 239 6.91 14.22 -14.81
CA ARG A 239 8.07 15.11 -14.96
C ARG A 239 7.83 16.48 -14.38
N GLN A 240 6.59 16.96 -14.48
CA GLN A 240 6.17 18.27 -13.96
C GLN A 240 5.43 18.08 -12.63
N PRO A 241 5.65 18.98 -11.67
CA PRO A 241 4.85 19.01 -10.45
C PRO A 241 3.39 19.38 -10.77
N VAL A 242 2.50 19.19 -9.81
CA VAL A 242 1.11 19.65 -9.93
C VAL A 242 1.01 21.17 -9.91
N ALA A 243 -0.03 21.69 -10.57
CA ALA A 243 -0.42 23.09 -10.50
C ALA A 243 -1.83 23.24 -9.91
N ALA A 244 -2.10 24.40 -9.33
CA ALA A 244 -3.46 24.71 -8.89
C ALA A 244 -4.44 24.65 -10.07
N GLY A 245 -5.55 23.93 -9.89
CA GLY A 245 -6.54 23.69 -10.94
C GLY A 245 -6.38 22.35 -11.65
N ASP A 246 -5.30 21.63 -11.47
CA ASP A 246 -5.11 20.30 -12.06
C ASP A 246 -6.10 19.29 -11.50
N LEU A 247 -6.69 18.48 -12.39
CA LEU A 247 -7.46 17.31 -12.01
C LEU A 247 -6.53 16.16 -11.66
N VAL A 248 -6.73 15.56 -10.49
CA VAL A 248 -5.98 14.41 -10.00
C VAL A 248 -6.91 13.27 -9.62
N PHE A 249 -6.36 12.04 -9.69
CA PHE A 249 -7.05 10.81 -9.30
C PHE A 249 -6.28 10.15 -8.16
N VAL A 250 -7.02 9.65 -7.17
CA VAL A 250 -6.48 8.93 -6.01
C VAL A 250 -6.92 7.49 -6.10
N SER A 251 -5.99 6.56 -6.01
CA SER A 251 -6.27 5.12 -5.99
C SER A 251 -5.81 4.53 -4.66
N GLY A 252 -6.75 4.15 -3.81
CA GLY A 252 -6.39 3.69 -2.48
C GLY A 252 -7.46 2.88 -1.78
N HIS A 253 -7.18 2.56 -0.52
CA HIS A 253 -8.02 1.71 0.30
C HIS A 253 -8.60 2.51 1.48
N PRO A 254 -9.63 3.34 1.25
CA PRO A 254 -10.30 4.06 2.33
C PRO A 254 -10.86 3.07 3.35
N GLY A 255 -10.63 3.34 4.63
CA GLY A 255 -10.92 2.41 5.71
C GLY A 255 -12.40 2.13 5.88
N HIS A 256 -13.14 3.09 6.40
CA HIS A 256 -14.57 2.98 6.66
C HIS A 256 -15.24 4.35 6.62
N THR A 257 -16.46 4.42 6.06
CA THR A 257 -17.34 5.59 6.17
C THR A 257 -18.71 5.17 6.72
N ASP A 258 -19.39 6.14 7.32
CA ASP A 258 -20.72 5.99 7.93
C ASP A 258 -21.78 6.83 7.17
N ARG A 259 -21.60 7.02 5.84
CA ARG A 259 -22.48 7.86 5.02
C ARG A 259 -23.86 7.24 4.83
N GLY A 260 -23.92 5.91 4.74
CA GLY A 260 -25.17 5.15 4.63
C GLY A 260 -25.96 4.99 5.93
N ASN A 261 -25.37 5.33 7.08
CA ASN A 261 -26.00 5.17 8.38
C ASN A 261 -27.28 6.01 8.51
N THR A 262 -28.30 5.42 9.17
CA THR A 262 -29.55 6.09 9.54
C THR A 262 -29.32 7.12 10.63
N LEU A 263 -30.30 8.00 10.82
CA LEU A 263 -30.22 9.03 11.85
C LEU A 263 -30.00 8.46 13.25
N VAL A 264 -30.66 7.36 13.60
CA VAL A 264 -30.52 6.73 14.93
C VAL A 264 -29.09 6.22 15.17
N GLU A 265 -28.45 5.65 14.13
CA GLU A 265 -27.06 5.18 14.20
C GLU A 265 -26.08 6.35 14.36
N VAL A 266 -26.30 7.42 13.61
CA VAL A 266 -25.48 8.65 13.71
C VAL A 266 -25.60 9.30 15.09
N LEU A 267 -26.80 9.32 15.68
CA LEU A 267 -27.00 9.82 17.05
C LEU A 267 -26.36 8.91 18.09
N ALA A 268 -26.45 7.59 17.94
CA ALA A 268 -25.76 6.64 18.82
C ALA A 268 -24.22 6.80 18.75
N MET A 269 -23.68 7.07 17.56
CA MET A 269 -22.26 7.40 17.37
C MET A 269 -21.89 8.67 18.16
N ARG A 270 -22.65 9.76 17.98
CA ARG A 270 -22.41 11.05 18.64
C ARG A 270 -22.48 10.95 20.15
N ASP A 271 -23.55 10.31 20.68
CA ASP A 271 -23.91 10.43 22.08
C ASP A 271 -23.27 9.33 22.96
N ARG A 272 -22.80 8.22 22.36
CA ARG A 272 -22.31 7.03 23.10
C ARG A 272 -20.92 6.57 22.64
N ARG A 273 -20.76 6.24 21.34
CA ARG A 273 -19.53 5.64 20.82
C ARG A 273 -18.35 6.59 20.91
N LEU A 274 -18.44 7.78 20.33
CA LEU A 274 -17.33 8.73 20.29
C LEU A 274 -16.93 9.27 21.67
N PRO A 275 -17.85 9.59 22.60
CA PRO A 275 -17.48 9.97 23.95
C PRO A 275 -16.74 8.86 24.71
N HIS A 276 -17.11 7.59 24.51
CA HIS A 276 -16.39 6.47 25.10
C HIS A 276 -14.97 6.34 24.50
N ASP A 277 -14.87 6.34 23.16
CA ASP A 277 -13.61 6.22 22.44
C ASP A 277 -12.62 7.33 22.85
N LEU A 278 -13.10 8.57 22.97
CA LEU A 278 -12.27 9.71 23.40
C LEU A 278 -11.78 9.57 24.83
N ARG A 279 -12.62 9.07 25.77
CA ARG A 279 -12.16 8.80 27.15
C ARG A 279 -11.05 7.75 27.19
N MET A 280 -11.20 6.67 26.42
CA MET A 280 -10.18 5.63 26.30
C MET A 280 -8.88 6.20 25.70
N LEU A 281 -8.97 6.92 24.56
CA LEU A 281 -7.81 7.47 23.88
C LEU A 281 -7.06 8.50 24.73
N ASN A 282 -7.76 9.39 25.43
CA ASN A 282 -7.12 10.36 26.35
C ASN A 282 -6.37 9.64 27.48
N ARG A 283 -6.92 8.55 28.03
CA ARG A 283 -6.26 7.75 29.06
C ARG A 283 -5.00 7.06 28.52
N LEU A 284 -5.09 6.45 27.33
CA LEU A 284 -3.95 5.79 26.69
C LEU A 284 -2.86 6.79 26.28
N GLU A 285 -3.23 7.99 25.83
CA GLU A 285 -2.27 9.06 25.53
C GLU A 285 -1.46 9.46 26.76
N ALA A 286 -2.14 9.63 27.91
CA ALA A 286 -1.46 9.94 29.16
C ALA A 286 -0.53 8.79 29.58
N LEU A 287 -0.97 7.54 29.47
CA LEU A 287 -0.16 6.36 29.80
C LEU A 287 1.10 6.28 28.91
N TYR A 288 0.91 6.32 27.59
CA TYR A 288 2.04 6.17 26.65
C TYR A 288 2.98 7.37 26.67
N GLY A 289 2.45 8.56 26.92
CA GLY A 289 3.25 9.75 27.17
C GLY A 289 4.15 9.59 28.40
N ALA A 290 3.60 9.10 29.51
CA ALA A 290 4.37 8.84 30.72
C ALA A 290 5.49 7.81 30.48
N VAL A 291 5.20 6.70 29.78
CA VAL A 291 6.23 5.71 29.40
C VAL A 291 7.33 6.34 28.54
N CYS A 292 6.96 7.20 27.58
CA CYS A 292 7.95 7.90 26.75
C CYS A 292 8.87 8.87 27.53
N GLU A 293 8.50 9.28 28.70
CA GLU A 293 9.30 10.16 29.59
C GLU A 293 10.21 9.37 30.56
N GLU A 294 10.03 8.04 30.71
CA GLU A 294 10.86 7.20 31.57
C GLU A 294 12.31 7.10 31.09
N GLY A 295 12.51 7.08 29.74
CA GLY A 295 13.84 7.03 29.15
C GLY A 295 13.84 6.94 27.61
N PRO A 296 15.03 7.00 27.00
CA PRO A 296 15.15 6.92 25.53
C PRO A 296 14.69 5.57 24.96
N GLU A 297 14.96 4.45 25.67
CA GLU A 297 14.54 3.11 25.24
C GLU A 297 13.04 2.92 25.41
N GLU A 298 12.45 3.35 26.50
CA GLU A 298 11.00 3.31 26.75
C GLU A 298 10.27 4.17 25.71
N ARG A 299 10.84 5.33 25.36
CA ARG A 299 10.34 6.15 24.25
C ARG A 299 10.39 5.40 22.92
N ARG A 300 11.49 4.74 22.58
CA ARG A 300 11.63 3.95 21.35
C ARG A 300 10.55 2.86 21.27
N GLN A 301 10.23 2.22 22.40
CA GLN A 301 9.22 1.17 22.48
C GLN A 301 7.79 1.70 22.36
N ALA A 302 7.48 2.88 22.90
CA ALA A 302 6.11 3.39 23.06
C ALA A 302 5.70 4.48 22.07
N VAL A 303 6.65 5.18 21.40
CA VAL A 303 6.36 6.38 20.58
C VAL A 303 5.40 6.12 19.43
N GLY A 304 5.49 4.97 18.77
CA GLY A 304 4.54 4.61 17.70
C GLY A 304 3.13 4.37 18.22
N SER A 305 2.99 3.76 19.40
CA SER A 305 1.70 3.59 20.06
C SER A 305 1.12 4.94 20.51
N LEU A 306 1.95 5.84 21.02
CA LEU A 306 1.57 7.21 21.37
C LEU A 306 1.06 7.97 20.15
N PHE A 307 1.80 7.94 19.04
CA PHE A 307 1.36 8.55 17.76
C PHE A 307 -0.02 8.01 17.32
N GLY A 308 -0.20 6.68 17.34
CA GLY A 308 -1.47 6.07 16.94
C GLY A 308 -2.66 6.54 17.81
N VAL A 309 -2.45 6.69 19.11
CA VAL A 309 -3.47 7.18 20.05
C VAL A 309 -3.77 8.66 19.82
N GLN A 310 -2.75 9.50 19.66
CA GLN A 310 -2.91 10.94 19.36
C GLN A 310 -3.67 11.17 18.07
N ASN A 311 -3.27 10.49 16.99
CA ASN A 311 -3.96 10.53 15.71
C ASN A 311 -5.42 10.09 15.83
N GLY A 312 -5.66 8.97 16.52
CA GLY A 312 -7.02 8.47 16.77
C GLY A 312 -7.87 9.42 17.57
N ARG A 313 -7.33 10.06 18.62
CA ARG A 313 -8.01 11.06 19.45
C ARG A 313 -8.41 12.29 18.62
N LYS A 314 -7.47 12.83 17.82
CA LYS A 314 -7.73 14.02 17.01
C LYS A 314 -8.78 13.74 15.93
N ALA A 315 -8.70 12.59 15.26
CA ALA A 315 -9.70 12.16 14.28
C ALA A 315 -11.11 12.06 14.90
N ARG A 316 -11.24 11.37 16.02
CA ARG A 316 -12.55 11.19 16.69
C ARG A 316 -13.09 12.49 17.27
N SER A 317 -12.22 13.38 17.74
CA SER A 317 -12.61 14.73 18.16
C SER A 317 -13.20 15.53 16.99
N GLY A 318 -12.56 15.48 15.81
CA GLY A 318 -13.07 16.16 14.63
C GLY A 318 -14.39 15.57 14.10
N ILE A 319 -14.54 14.23 14.12
CA ILE A 319 -15.81 13.58 13.75
C ILE A 319 -16.92 13.98 14.76
N LEU A 320 -16.62 13.99 16.06
CA LEU A 320 -17.59 14.43 17.08
C LEU A 320 -17.97 15.90 16.90
N ALA A 321 -17.00 16.77 16.64
CA ALA A 321 -17.27 18.18 16.34
C ALA A 321 -18.18 18.34 15.11
N ALA A 322 -17.96 17.55 14.04
CA ALA A 322 -18.84 17.52 12.90
C ALA A 322 -20.27 17.07 13.22
N LEU A 323 -20.42 16.06 14.10
CA LEU A 323 -21.74 15.57 14.56
C LEU A 323 -22.47 16.51 15.51
N LEU A 324 -21.74 17.39 16.20
CA LEU A 324 -22.30 18.46 16.99
C LEU A 324 -22.76 19.65 16.15
N ASP A 325 -22.41 19.72 14.86
CA ASP A 325 -22.95 20.70 13.92
C ASP A 325 -24.43 20.38 13.60
N PRO A 326 -25.40 21.23 14.01
CA PRO A 326 -26.81 20.99 13.76
C PRO A 326 -27.15 20.87 12.27
N GLY A 327 -26.38 21.55 11.40
CA GLY A 327 -26.58 21.52 9.96
C GLY A 327 -26.26 20.15 9.35
N LEU A 328 -25.24 19.43 9.85
CA LEU A 328 -24.96 18.07 9.41
C LEU A 328 -26.07 17.11 9.82
N VAL A 329 -26.52 17.15 11.09
CA VAL A 329 -27.60 16.30 11.59
C VAL A 329 -28.92 16.61 10.86
N ALA A 330 -29.20 17.88 10.55
CA ALA A 330 -30.38 18.27 9.76
C ALA A 330 -30.34 17.66 8.35
N ARG A 331 -29.20 17.72 7.67
CA ARG A 331 -29.03 17.09 6.32
C ARG A 331 -29.28 15.57 6.37
N LYS A 332 -28.77 14.88 7.40
CA LYS A 332 -29.03 13.43 7.61
C LYS A 332 -30.52 13.15 7.80
N ARG A 333 -31.19 13.97 8.60
CA ARG A 333 -32.63 13.85 8.84
C ARG A 333 -33.45 14.09 7.55
N GLU A 334 -33.08 15.09 6.77
CA GLU A 334 -33.74 15.43 5.50
C GLU A 334 -33.52 14.30 4.46
N ASP A 335 -32.30 13.73 4.40
CA ASP A 335 -32.03 12.61 3.51
C ASP A 335 -32.84 11.37 3.88
N GLU A 336 -32.92 11.03 5.17
CA GLU A 336 -33.78 9.95 5.65
C GLU A 336 -35.26 10.22 5.37
N ALA A 337 -35.76 11.43 5.66
CA ALA A 337 -37.15 11.81 5.40
C ALA A 337 -37.54 11.71 3.92
N ARG A 338 -36.60 11.92 3.02
CA ARG A 338 -36.75 11.83 1.58
C ARG A 338 -36.84 10.39 1.06
N VAL A 339 -36.11 9.47 1.70
CA VAL A 339 -36.04 8.04 1.30
C VAL A 339 -37.09 7.18 2.02
N ARG A 340 -37.41 7.50 3.26
CA ARG A 340 -38.33 6.73 4.12
C ARG A 340 -39.69 6.42 3.45
N PRO A 341 -40.43 7.37 2.82
CA PRO A 341 -41.71 7.07 2.16
C PRO A 341 -41.58 6.05 1.02
N LEU A 342 -40.47 6.06 0.29
CA LEU A 342 -40.21 5.11 -0.81
C LEU A 342 -40.02 3.69 -0.27
N VAL A 343 -39.31 3.57 0.86
CA VAL A 343 -39.08 2.27 1.54
C VAL A 343 -40.39 1.75 2.13
N GLU A 344 -41.17 2.61 2.79
CA GLU A 344 -42.37 2.24 3.53
C GLU A 344 -43.55 1.92 2.62
N ALA A 345 -43.63 2.46 1.41
CA ALA A 345 -44.70 2.16 0.44
C ALA A 345 -44.78 0.68 0.03
N GLY A 346 -43.67 -0.08 0.14
CA GLY A 346 -43.64 -1.50 -0.24
C GLY A 346 -43.71 -2.48 0.93
N LEU A 347 -44.03 -2.03 2.15
CA LEU A 347 -43.90 -2.90 3.33
C LEU A 347 -45.09 -3.84 3.56
N GLU A 348 -46.27 -3.60 3.02
CA GLU A 348 -47.45 -4.45 3.15
C GLU A 348 -47.76 -4.90 4.60
N GLY A 349 -47.55 -3.98 5.57
CA GLY A 349 -47.79 -4.25 7.00
C GLY A 349 -46.56 -4.82 7.75
N ARG A 350 -45.40 -5.05 7.07
CA ARG A 350 -44.15 -5.44 7.73
C ARG A 350 -43.56 -4.27 8.51
N PRO A 351 -42.78 -4.52 9.61
CA PRO A 351 -42.06 -3.47 10.34
C PRO A 351 -41.13 -2.68 9.42
N SER A 352 -41.13 -1.36 9.59
CA SER A 352 -40.21 -0.48 8.87
C SER A 352 -38.73 -0.88 9.08
N PRO A 353 -37.89 -0.90 8.02
CA PRO A 353 -36.45 -1.11 8.15
C PRO A 353 -35.82 -0.15 9.17
N TYR A 354 -36.26 1.08 9.23
CA TYR A 354 -35.79 2.06 10.20
C TYR A 354 -36.11 1.69 11.62
N ALA A 355 -37.33 1.17 11.90
CA ALA A 355 -37.70 0.68 13.23
C ALA A 355 -36.86 -0.55 13.65
N ARG A 356 -36.63 -1.48 12.71
CA ARG A 356 -35.75 -2.64 12.97
C ARG A 356 -34.32 -2.24 13.27
N ILE A 357 -33.78 -1.21 12.60
CA ILE A 357 -32.44 -0.66 12.92
C ILE A 357 -32.43 -0.02 14.31
N GLU A 358 -33.49 0.71 14.68
CA GLU A 358 -33.61 1.33 16.00
C GLU A 358 -33.63 0.29 17.12
N GLU A 359 -34.42 -0.79 16.98
CA GLU A 359 -34.48 -1.90 17.93
C GLU A 359 -33.14 -2.61 18.05
N ALA A 360 -32.50 -2.94 16.92
CA ALA A 360 -31.17 -3.56 16.89
C ALA A 360 -30.09 -2.67 17.50
N GLN A 361 -30.16 -1.35 17.27
CA GLN A 361 -29.25 -0.39 17.88
C GLN A 361 -29.43 -0.34 19.41
N ALA A 362 -30.65 -0.36 19.89
CA ALA A 362 -30.92 -0.40 21.34
C ALA A 362 -30.36 -1.67 21.99
N GLU A 363 -30.44 -2.82 21.32
CA GLU A 363 -29.82 -4.06 21.82
C GLU A 363 -28.28 -3.98 21.85
N LEU A 364 -27.66 -3.43 20.80
CA LEU A 364 -26.22 -3.18 20.76
C LEU A 364 -25.78 -2.23 21.88
N ASP A 365 -26.56 -1.17 22.14
CA ASP A 365 -26.26 -0.19 23.18
C ASP A 365 -26.34 -0.81 24.60
N ARG A 366 -27.28 -1.76 24.80
CA ARG A 366 -27.43 -2.47 26.06
C ARG A 366 -26.20 -3.31 26.44
N ILE A 367 -25.57 -3.96 25.45
CA ILE A 367 -24.39 -4.80 25.68
C ILE A 367 -23.06 -4.06 25.49
N ALA A 368 -23.07 -2.83 24.99
CA ALA A 368 -21.90 -2.13 24.44
C ALA A 368 -20.70 -2.14 25.37
N LEU A 369 -20.87 -1.74 26.63
CA LEU A 369 -19.74 -1.62 27.57
C LEU A 369 -19.08 -2.98 27.84
N ARG A 370 -19.86 -4.00 28.14
CA ARG A 370 -19.36 -5.33 28.44
C ARG A 370 -18.75 -6.01 27.21
N HIS A 371 -19.38 -5.84 26.06
CA HIS A 371 -18.87 -6.31 24.77
C HIS A 371 -17.51 -5.67 24.43
N ARG A 372 -17.34 -4.36 24.63
CA ARG A 372 -16.06 -3.66 24.42
C ARG A 372 -14.96 -4.17 25.35
N MET A 373 -15.28 -4.31 26.64
CA MET A 373 -14.30 -4.77 27.63
C MET A 373 -13.82 -6.20 27.35
N LEU A 374 -14.73 -7.12 26.99
CA LEU A 374 -14.42 -8.55 26.83
C LEU A 374 -14.12 -8.94 25.40
N GLU A 375 -15.06 -8.82 24.47
CA GLU A 375 -14.85 -9.20 23.06
C GLU A 375 -13.96 -8.19 22.33
N GLY A 376 -14.16 -6.90 22.54
CA GLY A 376 -13.31 -5.83 22.05
C GLY A 376 -11.90 -5.81 22.68
N ALA A 377 -11.72 -6.53 23.79
CA ALA A 377 -10.48 -6.64 24.56
C ALA A 377 -9.95 -5.30 25.12
N GLU A 378 -10.80 -4.28 25.28
CA GLU A 378 -10.39 -3.03 25.91
C GLU A 378 -9.94 -3.23 27.36
N GLY A 379 -10.43 -4.30 28.03
CA GLY A 379 -10.00 -4.73 29.37
C GLY A 379 -8.69 -5.49 29.42
N PHE A 380 -8.09 -5.85 28.27
CA PHE A 380 -6.93 -6.75 28.15
C PHE A 380 -5.92 -6.27 27.10
N ASN A 381 -5.50 -5.02 27.19
CA ASN A 381 -4.58 -4.41 26.23
C ASN A 381 -3.16 -4.95 26.37
N SER A 382 -2.92 -6.14 25.77
CA SER A 382 -1.62 -6.79 25.73
C SER A 382 -1.49 -7.64 24.48
N LYS A 383 -0.32 -7.61 23.84
CA LYS A 383 -0.02 -8.49 22.71
C LYS A 383 0.03 -9.95 23.13
N PHE A 384 0.50 -10.24 24.36
CA PHE A 384 0.48 -11.60 24.91
C PHE A 384 -0.95 -12.13 25.04
N PHE A 385 -1.89 -11.32 25.52
CA PHE A 385 -3.30 -11.69 25.59
C PHE A 385 -3.90 -11.90 24.20
N ALA A 386 -3.60 -11.01 23.24
CA ALA A 386 -4.07 -11.14 21.85
C ALA A 386 -3.59 -12.46 21.22
N ASN A 387 -2.31 -12.83 21.41
CA ASN A 387 -1.76 -14.11 20.96
C ASN A 387 -2.45 -15.30 21.63
N ALA A 388 -2.63 -15.24 22.96
CA ALA A 388 -3.30 -16.30 23.73
C ALA A 388 -4.74 -16.54 23.23
N ARG A 389 -5.52 -15.48 23.08
CA ARG A 389 -6.91 -15.54 22.58
C ARG A 389 -6.96 -16.05 21.14
N THR A 390 -6.02 -15.61 20.29
CA THR A 390 -5.93 -16.07 18.89
C THR A 390 -5.67 -17.57 18.82
N ILE A 391 -4.70 -18.09 19.60
CA ILE A 391 -4.40 -19.53 19.65
C ILE A 391 -5.62 -20.32 20.15
N LEU A 392 -6.21 -19.90 21.28
CA LEU A 392 -7.39 -20.53 21.87
C LEU A 392 -8.51 -20.67 20.84
N ARG A 393 -8.83 -19.56 20.17
CA ARG A 393 -9.91 -19.52 19.16
C ARG A 393 -9.53 -20.25 17.89
N ALA A 394 -8.31 -20.13 17.38
CA ALA A 394 -7.87 -20.81 16.17
C ALA A 394 -8.00 -22.33 16.31
N VAL A 395 -7.62 -22.88 17.44
CA VAL A 395 -7.75 -24.31 17.76
C VAL A 395 -9.23 -24.72 17.84
N ALA A 396 -10.08 -23.96 18.52
CA ALA A 396 -11.52 -24.24 18.64
C ALA A 396 -12.25 -24.13 17.29
N GLU A 397 -11.95 -23.11 16.51
CA GLU A 397 -12.57 -22.88 15.19
C GLU A 397 -12.13 -23.93 14.15
N ARG A 398 -10.88 -24.40 14.21
CA ARG A 398 -10.36 -25.44 13.30
C ARG A 398 -11.14 -26.75 13.38
N ALA A 399 -11.75 -27.05 14.51
CA ALA A 399 -12.60 -28.22 14.68
C ALA A 399 -13.96 -28.11 13.96
N LYS A 400 -14.33 -26.93 13.46
CA LYS A 400 -15.60 -26.68 12.78
C LYS A 400 -15.42 -26.69 11.26
N PRO A 401 -16.49 -27.01 10.50
CA PRO A 401 -16.53 -26.75 9.06
C PRO A 401 -16.20 -25.27 8.75
N ASP A 402 -15.52 -25.01 7.64
CA ASP A 402 -15.02 -23.67 7.31
C ASP A 402 -16.11 -22.58 7.30
N GLY A 403 -17.29 -22.90 6.75
CA GLY A 403 -18.43 -21.98 6.72
C GLY A 403 -19.02 -21.63 8.09
N GLU A 404 -18.77 -22.46 9.11
CA GLU A 404 -19.23 -22.22 10.49
C GLU A 404 -18.18 -21.49 11.37
N ARG A 405 -16.95 -21.36 10.87
CA ARG A 405 -15.87 -20.66 11.59
C ARG A 405 -16.11 -19.17 11.65
N LEU A 406 -15.58 -18.53 12.69
CA LEU A 406 -15.47 -17.09 12.71
C LEU A 406 -14.62 -16.62 11.51
N ARG A 407 -14.96 -15.48 10.92
CA ARG A 407 -14.39 -15.00 9.64
C ARG A 407 -12.87 -15.00 9.65
N GLU A 408 -12.27 -14.53 10.73
CA GLU A 408 -10.81 -14.41 10.90
C GLU A 408 -10.09 -15.76 10.95
N TYR A 409 -10.80 -16.89 11.20
CA TYR A 409 -10.25 -18.26 11.30
C TYR A 409 -10.60 -19.15 10.12
N ARG A 410 -11.19 -18.62 9.06
CA ARG A 410 -11.47 -19.35 7.81
C ARG A 410 -10.19 -19.71 7.07
N ASP A 411 -10.24 -20.71 6.22
CA ASP A 411 -9.11 -21.14 5.39
C ASP A 411 -8.55 -20.00 4.54
N SER A 412 -9.42 -19.11 4.02
CA SER A 412 -9.01 -17.92 3.24
C SER A 412 -8.16 -16.91 4.04
N ASN A 413 -8.34 -16.83 5.36
CA ASN A 413 -7.63 -15.91 6.25
C ASN A 413 -6.50 -16.56 7.05
N ARG A 414 -6.27 -17.86 6.89
CA ARG A 414 -5.27 -18.61 7.66
C ARG A 414 -3.86 -18.03 7.50
N GLY A 415 -3.43 -17.78 6.26
CA GLY A 415 -2.09 -17.26 6.01
C GLY A 415 -1.82 -15.90 6.66
N PRO A 416 -2.68 -14.87 6.48
CA PRO A 416 -2.58 -13.61 7.22
C PRO A 416 -2.60 -13.76 8.74
N LEU A 417 -3.47 -14.64 9.28
CA LEU A 417 -3.55 -14.88 10.72
C LEU A 417 -2.23 -15.46 11.26
N GLU A 418 -1.69 -16.48 10.61
CA GLU A 418 -0.43 -17.14 11.01
C GLU A 418 0.77 -16.17 10.87
N LEU A 419 0.81 -15.33 9.83
CA LEU A 419 1.85 -14.32 9.66
C LEU A 419 1.89 -13.34 10.85
N GLN A 420 0.73 -12.90 11.32
CA GLN A 420 0.61 -12.01 12.48
C GLN A 420 0.88 -12.75 13.80
N LEU A 421 0.32 -13.93 13.98
CA LEU A 421 0.46 -14.72 15.20
C LEU A 421 1.92 -15.12 15.46
N PHE A 422 2.65 -15.48 14.40
CA PHE A 422 4.03 -15.93 14.49
C PHE A 422 5.06 -14.85 14.18
N SER A 423 4.62 -13.58 14.17
CA SER A 423 5.53 -12.45 14.02
C SER A 423 6.69 -12.54 15.01
N GLU A 424 7.89 -12.26 14.52
CA GLU A 424 9.11 -12.22 15.34
C GLU A 424 9.33 -10.86 16.01
N GLU A 425 8.31 -10.00 16.00
CA GLU A 425 8.40 -8.68 16.66
C GLU A 425 8.80 -8.83 18.14
N PRO A 426 9.75 -8.03 18.63
CA PRO A 426 10.13 -8.04 20.05
C PRO A 426 9.00 -7.49 20.91
N LEU A 427 8.70 -8.16 22.03
CA LEU A 427 7.77 -7.67 23.04
C LEU A 427 8.56 -7.25 24.29
N TYR A 428 8.19 -6.11 24.84
CA TYR A 428 8.86 -5.47 25.98
C TYR A 428 8.00 -5.63 27.23
N ASP A 429 8.46 -6.42 28.19
CA ASP A 429 7.70 -6.78 29.39
C ASP A 429 7.21 -5.54 30.15
N GLY A 430 8.05 -4.51 30.32
CA GLY A 430 7.68 -3.28 31.02
C GLY A 430 6.50 -2.57 30.35
N PHE A 431 6.53 -2.42 29.04
CA PHE A 431 5.47 -1.78 28.27
C PHE A 431 4.19 -2.63 28.26
N GLU A 432 4.31 -3.96 28.12
CA GLU A 432 3.17 -4.88 28.17
C GLU A 432 2.49 -4.86 29.57
N ILE A 433 3.28 -4.82 30.67
CA ILE A 433 2.76 -4.68 32.05
C ILE A 433 2.03 -3.36 32.19
N ALA A 434 2.59 -2.25 31.72
CA ALA A 434 1.96 -0.94 31.82
C ALA A 434 0.59 -0.89 31.11
N LYS A 435 0.52 -1.41 29.87
CA LYS A 435 -0.71 -1.49 29.08
C LYS A 435 -1.76 -2.39 29.74
N LEU A 436 -1.36 -3.58 30.18
CA LEU A 436 -2.27 -4.53 30.79
C LEU A 436 -2.78 -4.04 32.15
N ALA A 437 -1.91 -3.46 32.97
CA ALA A 437 -2.31 -2.89 34.29
C ALA A 437 -3.35 -1.79 34.13
N ASP A 438 -3.14 -0.88 33.17
CA ASP A 438 -4.08 0.18 32.83
C ASP A 438 -5.42 -0.39 32.35
N SER A 439 -5.42 -1.37 31.46
CA SER A 439 -6.64 -1.98 30.94
C SER A 439 -7.40 -2.81 32.00
N LEU A 440 -6.71 -3.52 32.88
CA LEU A 440 -7.33 -4.21 34.01
C LEU A 440 -7.97 -3.21 35.00
N THR A 441 -7.32 -2.06 35.21
CA THR A 441 -7.91 -0.97 36.01
C THR A 441 -9.19 -0.45 35.35
N ALA A 442 -9.15 -0.23 34.03
CA ALA A 442 -10.33 0.22 33.32
C ALA A 442 -11.45 -0.81 33.31
N LEU A 443 -11.14 -2.11 33.24
CA LEU A 443 -12.12 -3.20 33.39
C LEU A 443 -12.82 -3.14 34.73
N ALA A 444 -12.04 -3.02 35.81
CA ALA A 444 -12.60 -2.93 37.19
C ALA A 444 -13.44 -1.66 37.37
N MET A 445 -13.04 -0.53 36.83
CA MET A 445 -13.82 0.70 36.84
C MET A 445 -15.11 0.62 36.03
N ALA A 446 -15.06 -0.05 34.88
CA ALA A 446 -16.20 -0.14 33.97
C ALA A 446 -17.28 -1.11 34.43
N LEU A 447 -16.89 -2.29 34.92
CA LEU A 447 -17.81 -3.36 35.31
C LEU A 447 -18.09 -3.40 36.82
N GLY A 448 -17.27 -2.72 37.63
CA GLY A 448 -17.34 -2.72 39.09
C GLY A 448 -16.43 -3.77 39.74
N ALA A 449 -15.85 -3.43 40.90
CA ALA A 449 -14.93 -4.33 41.62
C ALA A 449 -15.63 -5.58 42.17
N ASP A 450 -16.94 -5.54 42.31
CA ASP A 450 -17.77 -6.65 42.80
C ASP A 450 -18.24 -7.62 41.72
N ASP A 451 -18.01 -7.29 40.44
CA ASP A 451 -18.33 -8.17 39.33
C ASP A 451 -17.56 -9.49 39.45
N PRO A 452 -18.22 -10.67 39.37
CA PRO A 452 -17.57 -11.96 39.53
C PRO A 452 -16.42 -12.19 38.58
N LEU A 453 -16.53 -11.72 37.31
CA LEU A 453 -15.48 -11.85 36.32
C LEU A 453 -14.27 -10.98 36.67
N VAL A 454 -14.51 -9.74 37.10
CA VAL A 454 -13.44 -8.82 37.54
C VAL A 454 -12.66 -9.42 38.70
N ARG A 455 -13.37 -9.98 39.71
CA ARG A 455 -12.73 -10.69 40.83
C ARG A 455 -11.88 -11.87 40.38
N ALA A 456 -12.38 -12.68 39.47
CA ALA A 456 -11.66 -13.83 38.92
C ALA A 456 -10.43 -13.40 38.11
N VAL A 457 -10.57 -12.36 37.29
CA VAL A 457 -9.45 -11.79 36.48
C VAL A 457 -8.36 -11.22 37.38
N LEU A 458 -8.71 -10.44 38.40
CA LEU A 458 -7.75 -9.81 39.32
C LEU A 458 -7.17 -10.80 40.33
N ALA A 459 -7.86 -11.90 40.62
CA ALA A 459 -7.44 -12.94 41.58
C ALA A 459 -7.00 -12.37 42.96
N GLY A 460 -7.69 -11.33 43.40
CA GLY A 460 -7.41 -10.67 44.68
C GLY A 460 -6.18 -9.76 44.71
N LYS A 461 -5.59 -9.44 43.57
CA LYS A 461 -4.39 -8.60 43.43
C LYS A 461 -4.70 -7.24 42.83
N PRO A 462 -3.91 -6.20 43.17
CA PRO A 462 -3.96 -4.93 42.46
C PRO A 462 -3.67 -5.14 40.97
N PRO A 463 -4.25 -4.34 40.04
CA PRO A 463 -4.09 -4.51 38.59
C PRO A 463 -2.63 -4.58 38.13
N ARG A 464 -1.71 -3.77 38.68
CA ARG A 464 -0.28 -3.77 38.30
C ARG A 464 0.44 -5.06 38.70
N GLU A 465 0.17 -5.58 39.94
CA GLU A 465 0.76 -6.85 40.37
C GLU A 465 0.20 -8.03 39.56
N ARG A 466 -1.10 -7.99 39.25
CA ARG A 466 -1.73 -9.01 38.40
C ARG A 466 -1.18 -8.99 37.00
N ALA A 467 -1.00 -7.83 36.38
CA ALA A 467 -0.39 -7.67 35.07
C ALA A 467 1.05 -8.21 35.05
N ALA A 468 1.87 -7.87 36.06
CA ALA A 468 3.23 -8.36 36.17
C ALA A 468 3.29 -9.90 36.30
N GLU A 469 2.42 -10.50 37.11
CA GLU A 469 2.30 -11.95 37.24
C GLU A 469 1.92 -12.61 35.91
N LEU A 470 0.90 -12.07 35.23
CA LEU A 470 0.43 -12.59 33.96
C LEU A 470 1.49 -12.52 32.86
N VAL A 471 2.21 -11.40 32.76
CA VAL A 471 3.30 -11.23 31.80
C VAL A 471 4.49 -12.14 32.14
N ALA A 472 4.88 -12.24 33.41
CA ALA A 472 5.98 -13.11 33.84
C ALA A 472 5.71 -14.60 33.57
N GLY A 473 4.45 -15.04 33.67
CA GLY A 473 4.04 -16.44 33.53
C GLY A 473 3.67 -16.87 32.10
N THR A 474 3.85 -16.03 31.09
CA THR A 474 3.55 -16.36 29.68
C THR A 474 4.81 -16.51 28.83
N ALA A 475 4.75 -17.41 27.84
CA ALA A 475 5.76 -17.59 26.79
C ALA A 475 5.19 -17.32 25.40
N LEU A 476 4.07 -16.60 25.27
CA LEU A 476 3.35 -16.38 24.01
C LEU A 476 3.81 -15.14 23.21
N GLY A 477 5.11 -14.87 23.21
CA GLY A 477 5.71 -13.79 22.45
C GLY A 477 7.23 -13.85 22.50
N ARG A 478 7.89 -13.22 21.54
CA ARG A 478 9.34 -13.11 21.53
C ARG A 478 9.74 -11.95 22.45
N ARG A 479 10.29 -12.28 23.62
CA ARG A 479 10.80 -11.23 24.52
C ARG A 479 12.11 -10.67 23.99
N HIS A 480 12.25 -9.37 24.06
CA HIS A 480 13.52 -8.73 23.81
C HIS A 480 14.45 -9.01 25.01
N GLN A 481 15.48 -9.81 24.80
CA GLN A 481 16.54 -10.06 25.79
C GLN A 481 17.89 -9.77 25.14
N PRO A 482 18.55 -8.66 25.47
CA PRO A 482 19.78 -8.21 24.79
C PRO A 482 20.96 -9.17 24.91
N GLU A 483 21.04 -9.97 25.96
CA GLU A 483 22.24 -10.76 26.31
C GLU A 483 22.10 -12.28 26.21
N GLN A 484 20.95 -12.85 25.87
CA GLN A 484 20.73 -14.30 25.88
C GLN A 484 20.33 -14.91 24.53
N ALA A 485 20.71 -14.34 23.43
CA ALA A 485 20.48 -14.89 22.09
C ALA A 485 21.41 -16.14 21.83
N GLN A 486 21.35 -17.17 22.64
CA GLN A 486 22.25 -18.35 22.53
C GLN A 486 21.59 -19.62 22.05
N ALA A 487 20.34 -19.72 21.76
CA ALA A 487 19.78 -20.85 20.97
C ALA A 487 18.38 -20.43 20.45
N PRO A 488 17.96 -20.87 19.25
CA PRO A 488 16.58 -20.72 18.83
C PRO A 488 15.69 -21.49 19.81
N GLN A 489 15.00 -20.76 20.68
CA GLN A 489 14.01 -21.39 21.56
C GLN A 489 12.79 -21.78 20.72
N PRO A 490 12.16 -22.95 21.00
CA PRO A 490 10.93 -23.33 20.34
C PRO A 490 9.87 -22.23 20.49
N ASP A 491 9.22 -21.88 19.40
CA ASP A 491 8.13 -20.88 19.44
C ASP A 491 6.89 -21.52 20.11
N ARG A 492 6.67 -21.20 21.39
CA ARG A 492 5.57 -21.73 22.17
C ARG A 492 4.20 -21.46 21.53
N ARG A 493 4.08 -20.38 20.74
CA ARG A 493 2.85 -20.09 20.01
C ARG A 493 2.56 -21.16 18.96
N ARG A 494 3.60 -21.61 18.20
CA ARG A 494 3.49 -22.71 17.22
C ARG A 494 3.18 -24.03 17.87
N GLU A 495 3.89 -24.35 18.95
CA GLU A 495 3.64 -25.61 19.68
C GLU A 495 2.18 -25.71 20.12
N LEU A 496 1.60 -24.66 20.70
CA LEU A 496 0.22 -24.66 21.14
C LEU A 496 -0.78 -24.66 19.99
N HIS A 497 -0.50 -23.85 18.95
CA HIS A 497 -1.35 -23.76 17.77
C HIS A 497 -1.41 -25.07 17.00
N ASP A 498 -0.25 -25.74 16.79
CA ASP A 498 -0.15 -26.96 16.00
C ASP A 498 -0.51 -28.20 16.81
N GLY A 499 -0.23 -28.19 18.12
CA GLY A 499 -0.61 -29.24 19.06
C GLY A 499 -2.11 -29.31 19.37
N GLY A 500 -2.89 -28.31 18.94
CA GLY A 500 -4.34 -28.33 18.98
C GLY A 500 -4.95 -28.31 20.39
N ALA A 501 -6.19 -28.82 20.51
CA ALA A 501 -6.99 -28.74 21.74
C ALA A 501 -6.31 -29.37 22.97
N ALA A 502 -5.60 -30.49 22.80
CA ALA A 502 -4.90 -31.18 23.88
C ALA A 502 -3.74 -30.33 24.42
N ALA A 503 -2.92 -29.75 23.56
CA ALA A 503 -1.81 -28.89 23.96
C ALA A 503 -2.30 -27.61 24.64
N VAL A 504 -3.34 -26.98 24.07
CA VAL A 504 -3.98 -25.81 24.68
C VAL A 504 -4.55 -26.16 26.05
N ALA A 505 -5.28 -27.27 26.22
CA ALA A 505 -5.89 -27.69 27.49
C ALA A 505 -4.84 -27.98 28.58
N ALA A 506 -3.73 -28.62 28.21
CA ALA A 506 -2.65 -28.99 29.13
C ALA A 506 -1.73 -27.81 29.49
N SER A 507 -1.83 -26.67 28.83
CA SER A 507 -0.94 -25.53 29.07
C SER A 507 -1.28 -24.77 30.35
N ALA A 508 -0.25 -24.50 31.14
CA ALA A 508 -0.29 -23.69 32.36
C ALA A 508 0.06 -22.21 32.09
N ASP A 509 0.16 -21.78 30.82
CA ASP A 509 0.49 -20.41 30.45
C ASP A 509 -0.59 -19.43 31.01
N THR A 510 -0.12 -18.41 31.70
CA THR A 510 -0.99 -17.48 32.46
C THR A 510 -1.90 -16.64 31.57
N MET A 511 -1.42 -16.20 30.38
CA MET A 511 -2.25 -15.45 29.44
C MET A 511 -3.28 -16.35 28.76
N LEU A 512 -2.92 -17.61 28.47
CA LEU A 512 -3.87 -18.56 27.95
C LEU A 512 -4.95 -18.91 28.99
N ALA A 513 -4.60 -19.00 30.28
CA ALA A 513 -5.55 -19.17 31.36
C ALA A 513 -6.50 -17.97 31.46
N LEU A 514 -5.98 -16.75 31.37
CA LEU A 514 -6.80 -15.54 31.35
C LEU A 514 -7.73 -15.50 30.12
N ALA A 515 -7.23 -15.87 28.94
CA ALA A 515 -8.05 -15.93 27.73
C ALA A 515 -9.21 -16.93 27.87
N ARG A 516 -8.97 -18.13 28.44
CA ARG A 516 -10.03 -19.12 28.70
C ARG A 516 -11.09 -18.58 29.67
N LEU A 517 -10.66 -17.86 30.71
CA LEU A 517 -11.56 -17.32 31.72
C LEU A 517 -12.61 -16.37 31.13
N VAL A 518 -12.26 -15.61 30.09
CA VAL A 518 -13.12 -14.57 29.51
C VAL A 518 -13.79 -14.95 28.20
N ASP A 519 -13.33 -16.01 27.50
CA ASP A 519 -13.72 -16.27 26.10
C ASP A 519 -15.17 -16.69 25.93
N ASP A 520 -15.73 -17.47 26.86
CA ASP A 520 -17.13 -17.94 26.77
C ASP A 520 -18.12 -16.77 26.83
N GLU A 521 -17.92 -15.85 27.74
CA GLU A 521 -18.76 -14.65 27.85
C GLU A 521 -18.53 -13.69 26.68
N ALA A 522 -17.30 -13.49 26.28
CA ALA A 522 -16.96 -12.69 25.11
C ALA A 522 -17.65 -13.22 23.84
N ARG A 523 -17.62 -14.53 23.61
CA ARG A 523 -18.34 -15.18 22.50
C ARG A 523 -19.86 -15.07 22.60
N ALA A 524 -20.42 -15.13 23.81
CA ALA A 524 -21.86 -14.93 23.99
C ALA A 524 -22.29 -13.52 23.59
N LEU A 525 -21.53 -12.50 24.03
CA LEU A 525 -21.75 -11.10 23.64
C LEU A 525 -21.58 -10.87 22.14
N ARG A 526 -20.57 -11.51 21.53
CA ARG A 526 -20.36 -11.48 20.09
C ARG A 526 -21.57 -12.03 19.33
N LYS A 527 -22.17 -13.13 19.78
CA LYS A 527 -23.37 -13.71 19.12
C LYS A 527 -24.55 -12.72 19.14
N VAL A 528 -24.75 -12.00 20.26
CA VAL A 528 -25.79 -10.96 20.35
C VAL A 528 -25.50 -9.83 19.36
N ALA A 529 -24.25 -9.37 19.32
CA ALA A 529 -23.82 -8.31 18.41
C ALA A 529 -23.96 -8.72 16.92
N GLU A 530 -23.59 -9.96 16.57
CA GLU A 530 -23.72 -10.50 15.22
C GLU A 530 -25.20 -10.61 14.79
N ALA A 531 -26.10 -11.05 15.71
CA ALA A 531 -27.54 -11.14 15.43
C ALA A 531 -28.16 -9.76 15.20
N ALA A 532 -27.85 -8.77 16.05
CA ALA A 532 -28.30 -7.40 15.87
C ALA A 532 -27.73 -6.78 14.60
N GLY A 533 -26.46 -7.03 14.29
CA GLY A 533 -25.81 -6.63 13.05
C GLY A 533 -26.48 -7.17 11.81
N GLU A 534 -26.94 -8.43 11.85
CA GLU A 534 -27.68 -9.06 10.74
C GLU A 534 -29.03 -8.37 10.50
N VAL A 535 -29.78 -8.05 11.55
CA VAL A 535 -31.04 -7.29 11.44
C VAL A 535 -30.80 -5.95 10.76
N LYS A 536 -29.77 -5.22 11.19
CA LYS A 536 -29.38 -3.95 10.56
C LYS A 536 -29.01 -4.13 9.10
N GLN A 537 -28.19 -5.16 8.77
CA GLN A 537 -27.75 -5.42 7.40
C GLN A 537 -28.93 -5.73 6.45
N GLN A 538 -29.89 -6.53 6.89
CA GLN A 538 -31.11 -6.80 6.12
C GLN A 538 -31.92 -5.52 5.90
N ALA A 539 -32.10 -4.72 6.94
CA ALA A 539 -32.82 -3.47 6.88
C ALA A 539 -32.15 -2.45 5.94
N HIS A 540 -30.83 -2.31 6.04
CA HIS A 540 -30.04 -1.47 5.14
C HIS A 540 -30.12 -1.95 3.68
N ALA A 541 -30.13 -3.25 3.41
CA ALA A 541 -30.29 -3.78 2.06
C ALA A 541 -31.66 -3.40 1.46
N GLU A 542 -32.72 -3.30 2.27
CA GLU A 542 -34.03 -2.81 1.83
C GLU A 542 -34.01 -1.31 1.52
N ILE A 543 -33.39 -0.50 2.38
CA ILE A 543 -33.20 0.93 2.17
C ILE A 543 -32.37 1.19 0.90
N THR A 544 -31.29 0.45 0.72
CA THR A 544 -30.41 0.55 -0.45
C THR A 544 -31.15 0.23 -1.75
N ARG A 545 -31.99 -0.81 -1.77
CA ARG A 545 -32.82 -1.12 -2.96
C ARG A 545 -33.74 0.03 -3.36
N ALA A 546 -34.36 0.68 -2.38
CA ALA A 546 -35.19 1.85 -2.65
C ALA A 546 -34.37 3.04 -3.16
N ARG A 547 -33.16 3.25 -2.63
CA ARG A 547 -32.22 4.26 -3.15
C ARG A 547 -31.77 3.95 -4.56
N PHE A 548 -31.40 2.71 -4.88
CA PHE A 548 -31.03 2.31 -6.25
C PHE A 548 -32.15 2.52 -7.27
N ALA A 549 -33.39 2.21 -6.90
CA ALA A 549 -34.53 2.44 -7.78
C ALA A 549 -34.70 3.93 -8.15
N ARG A 550 -34.27 4.82 -7.26
CA ARG A 550 -34.38 6.27 -7.45
C ARG A 550 -33.11 6.90 -8.09
N GLU A 551 -31.94 6.54 -7.59
CA GLU A 551 -30.65 7.21 -7.88
C GLU A 551 -29.82 6.46 -8.93
N GLY A 552 -30.19 5.22 -9.21
CA GLY A 552 -29.54 4.38 -10.20
C GLY A 552 -28.06 4.11 -9.86
N ARG A 553 -27.24 4.02 -10.90
CA ARG A 553 -25.80 3.75 -10.78
C ARG A 553 -24.94 4.96 -10.37
N SER A 554 -25.55 6.09 -10.04
CA SER A 554 -24.84 7.29 -9.59
C SER A 554 -24.39 7.21 -8.11
N MET A 555 -24.68 6.11 -7.44
CA MET A 555 -24.31 5.83 -6.06
C MET A 555 -22.96 5.12 -5.98
N TYR A 556 -22.21 5.41 -4.92
CA TYR A 556 -21.03 4.66 -4.50
C TYR A 556 -21.27 4.10 -3.08
N PRO A 557 -20.69 2.93 -2.72
CA PRO A 557 -20.87 2.36 -1.38
C PRO A 557 -19.95 3.03 -0.36
N ASP A 558 -20.31 2.94 0.92
CA ASP A 558 -19.39 3.26 2.01
C ASP A 558 -18.05 2.54 1.84
N ALA A 559 -17.00 3.16 2.32
CA ALA A 559 -15.66 2.59 2.31
C ALA A 559 -15.59 1.35 3.21
N THR A 560 -14.81 0.35 2.79
CA THR A 560 -14.71 -0.98 3.42
C THR A 560 -13.29 -1.52 3.43
N PHE A 561 -12.31 -0.63 3.40
CA PHE A 561 -10.88 -0.95 3.25
C PHE A 561 -10.57 -1.77 1.99
N THR A 562 -11.33 -1.52 0.93
CA THR A 562 -11.13 -2.07 -0.41
C THR A 562 -10.72 -1.00 -1.38
N LEU A 563 -10.08 -1.42 -2.49
CA LEU A 563 -9.57 -0.47 -3.48
C LEU A 563 -10.69 0.39 -4.07
N ARG A 564 -10.50 1.69 -4.03
CA ARG A 564 -11.41 2.72 -4.57
C ARG A 564 -10.64 3.73 -5.38
N MET A 565 -11.34 4.38 -6.28
CA MET A 565 -10.89 5.54 -7.03
C MET A 565 -11.68 6.78 -6.58
N ALA A 566 -10.97 7.80 -6.14
CA ALA A 566 -11.51 9.15 -5.97
C ALA A 566 -10.84 10.08 -6.97
N TYR A 567 -11.40 11.26 -7.18
CA TYR A 567 -10.79 12.31 -7.99
C TYR A 567 -11.07 13.67 -7.37
N GLY A 568 -10.30 14.66 -7.75
CA GLY A 568 -10.47 16.02 -7.25
C GLY A 568 -9.56 17.01 -7.95
N THR A 569 -9.75 18.27 -7.67
CA THR A 569 -8.97 19.36 -8.22
C THR A 569 -7.93 19.81 -7.20
N VAL A 570 -6.70 20.08 -7.62
CA VAL A 570 -5.65 20.69 -6.79
C VAL A 570 -6.11 22.11 -6.43
N LYS A 571 -6.44 22.31 -5.16
CA LYS A 571 -7.13 23.53 -4.72
C LYS A 571 -6.84 23.84 -3.26
N GLY A 572 -6.43 25.08 -2.99
CA GLY A 572 -6.35 25.62 -1.64
C GLY A 572 -7.72 25.99 -1.07
N ILE A 573 -7.75 26.63 0.08
CA ILE A 573 -8.97 27.11 0.72
C ILE A 573 -9.13 28.59 0.38
N GLN A 574 -10.19 28.93 -0.31
CA GLN A 574 -10.55 30.31 -0.69
C GLN A 574 -11.62 30.84 0.29
N ALA A 575 -11.21 31.07 1.53
CA ALA A 575 -12.07 31.63 2.57
C ALA A 575 -11.55 33.00 3.00
N ALA A 576 -12.44 33.83 3.54
CA ALA A 576 -12.01 35.06 4.21
C ALA A 576 -11.47 34.70 5.62
N GLY A 577 -10.27 35.20 5.95
CA GLY A 577 -9.70 35.01 7.28
C GLY A 577 -8.62 33.92 7.37
N PRO A 578 -8.39 33.36 8.55
CA PRO A 578 -7.23 32.51 8.86
C PRO A 578 -7.24 31.14 8.15
N GLU A 579 -8.39 30.72 7.60
CA GLU A 579 -8.53 29.47 6.87
C GLU A 579 -8.05 29.57 5.41
N HIS A 580 -7.77 30.81 4.91
CA HIS A 580 -7.25 31.00 3.56
C HIS A 580 -5.86 30.38 3.42
N CYS A 581 -5.67 29.53 2.41
CA CYS A 581 -4.35 28.97 2.09
C CYS A 581 -4.24 28.65 0.58
N ASP A 582 -3.02 28.78 0.06
CA ASP A 582 -2.67 28.32 -1.27
C ASP A 582 -2.74 26.79 -1.37
N ALA A 583 -2.87 26.26 -2.60
CA ALA A 583 -2.97 24.82 -2.81
C ALA A 583 -1.65 24.07 -2.60
N ILE A 584 -0.50 24.75 -2.66
CA ILE A 584 0.83 24.12 -2.76
C ILE A 584 1.78 24.79 -1.76
N THR A 585 2.50 24.01 -1.00
CA THR A 585 3.62 24.44 -0.15
C THR A 585 4.95 24.12 -0.81
N THR A 586 6.02 24.75 -0.35
CA THR A 586 7.39 24.55 -0.87
C THR A 586 8.37 24.30 0.26
N TYR A 587 9.60 23.89 -0.08
CA TYR A 587 10.67 23.76 0.92
C TYR A 587 11.02 25.09 1.60
N ALA A 588 10.87 26.22 0.92
CA ALA A 588 11.01 27.53 1.57
C ALA A 588 10.06 27.67 2.78
N GLY A 589 8.82 27.22 2.62
CA GLY A 589 7.82 27.20 3.70
C GLY A 589 8.21 26.30 4.87
N LEU A 590 8.84 25.14 4.62
CA LEU A 590 9.34 24.24 5.67
C LEU A 590 10.35 24.97 6.57
N PHE A 591 11.38 25.60 5.96
CA PHE A 591 12.41 26.29 6.72
C PHE A 591 11.86 27.54 7.43
N GLU A 592 10.89 28.22 6.83
CA GLU A 592 10.22 29.36 7.48
C GLU A 592 9.36 28.90 8.66
N ARG A 593 8.62 27.78 8.52
CA ARG A 593 7.82 27.19 9.60
C ARG A 593 8.73 26.84 10.80
N ALA A 594 9.88 26.20 10.56
CA ALA A 594 10.84 25.88 11.60
C ALA A 594 11.32 27.17 12.32
N ARG A 595 11.78 28.19 11.57
CA ARG A 595 12.22 29.47 12.14
C ARG A 595 11.13 30.19 12.93
N SER A 596 9.90 30.25 12.40
CA SER A 596 8.77 30.91 13.07
C SER A 596 8.41 30.25 14.39
N LYS A 597 8.71 28.95 14.53
CA LYS A 597 8.56 28.16 15.75
C LYS A 597 9.85 28.08 16.59
N ARG A 598 10.88 28.89 16.24
CA ARG A 598 12.18 28.99 16.92
C ARG A 598 12.96 27.69 16.94
N ASP A 599 12.79 26.86 15.91
CA ASP A 599 13.39 25.52 15.79
C ASP A 599 13.18 24.66 17.08
N ALA A 600 12.04 24.84 17.75
CA ALA A 600 11.67 24.09 18.95
C ALA A 600 10.78 22.90 18.62
N ALA A 601 10.91 21.79 19.35
CA ALA A 601 10.07 20.64 19.17
C ALA A 601 8.57 21.01 19.25
N PRO A 602 7.72 20.45 18.36
CA PRO A 602 7.98 19.44 17.33
C PRO A 602 8.39 20.01 15.96
N PHE A 603 8.81 21.26 15.88
CA PHE A 603 9.20 21.96 14.63
C PHE A 603 10.72 22.03 14.41
N VAL A 604 11.48 21.20 15.10
CA VAL A 604 12.92 21.05 14.92
C VAL A 604 13.21 20.14 13.70
N LEU A 605 14.04 20.60 12.79
CA LEU A 605 14.51 19.80 11.67
C LEU A 605 15.45 18.69 12.16
N PRO A 606 15.44 17.49 11.55
CA PRO A 606 16.39 16.43 11.87
C PRO A 606 17.86 16.86 11.67
N PRO A 607 18.83 16.22 12.36
CA PRO A 607 20.25 16.60 12.30
C PRO A 607 20.80 16.66 10.87
N ARG A 608 20.41 15.74 9.98
CA ARG A 608 20.82 15.73 8.56
C ARG A 608 20.38 17.00 7.83
N TRP A 609 19.14 17.44 8.03
CA TRP A 609 18.59 18.67 7.44
C TRP A 609 19.23 19.92 8.02
N GLN A 610 19.51 19.92 9.32
CA GLN A 610 20.20 21.03 9.99
C GLN A 610 21.63 21.20 9.47
N ALA A 611 22.37 20.11 9.32
CA ALA A 611 23.76 20.12 8.83
C ALA A 611 23.87 20.69 7.40
N GLN A 612 22.86 20.47 6.57
CA GLN A 612 22.84 20.93 5.17
C GLN A 612 22.04 22.22 4.98
N ARG A 613 21.44 22.77 6.05
CA ARG A 613 20.47 23.89 5.97
C ARG A 613 20.98 25.08 5.16
N LYS A 614 22.20 25.49 5.39
CA LYS A 614 22.80 26.65 4.70
C LYS A 614 22.91 26.45 3.18
N GLU A 615 23.26 25.23 2.76
CA GLU A 615 23.43 24.88 1.36
C GLU A 615 22.06 24.73 0.68
N LEU A 616 21.09 24.10 1.37
CA LEU A 616 19.73 23.96 0.88
C LEU A 616 19.02 25.31 0.74
N GLU A 617 19.14 26.21 1.73
CA GLU A 617 18.57 27.56 1.67
C GLU A 617 19.22 28.44 0.58
N ALA A 618 20.47 28.17 0.19
CA ALA A 618 21.13 28.84 -0.91
C ALA A 618 20.71 28.32 -2.30
N ASP A 619 20.13 27.15 -2.38
CA ASP A 619 19.65 26.55 -3.63
C ASP A 619 18.22 27.03 -3.92
N ALA A 620 18.09 28.09 -4.72
CA ALA A 620 16.79 28.67 -5.05
C ALA A 620 15.85 27.69 -5.76
N ALA A 621 16.37 26.76 -6.55
CA ALA A 621 15.55 25.74 -7.23
C ALA A 621 14.98 24.75 -6.23
N PHE A 622 15.78 24.28 -5.27
CA PHE A 622 15.31 23.42 -4.19
C PHE A 622 14.25 24.13 -3.34
N MET A 623 14.50 25.37 -2.93
CA MET A 623 13.60 26.15 -2.08
C MET A 623 12.21 26.37 -2.71
N GLN A 624 12.14 26.51 -4.03
CA GLN A 624 10.89 26.70 -4.76
C GLN A 624 10.21 25.39 -5.17
N THR A 625 10.85 24.25 -4.94
CA THR A 625 10.25 22.95 -5.27
C THR A 625 8.99 22.73 -4.45
N PRO A 626 7.85 22.34 -5.08
CA PRO A 626 6.64 21.92 -4.39
C PRO A 626 6.92 20.81 -3.39
N PHE A 627 6.30 20.90 -2.20
CA PHE A 627 6.55 19.96 -1.12
C PHE A 627 5.31 19.18 -0.73
N ASN A 628 4.23 19.88 -0.34
CA ASN A 628 2.93 19.27 -0.15
C ASN A 628 1.86 20.04 -0.94
N PHE A 629 0.77 19.38 -1.30
CA PHE A 629 -0.36 20.03 -1.95
C PHE A 629 -1.71 19.53 -1.43
N ALA A 630 -2.71 20.37 -1.56
CA ALA A 630 -4.09 20.12 -1.17
C ALA A 630 -4.97 19.90 -2.40
N SER A 631 -5.94 19.00 -2.30
CA SER A 631 -6.95 18.75 -3.34
C SER A 631 -8.34 18.51 -2.75
N THR A 632 -9.37 18.59 -3.61
CA THR A 632 -10.77 18.30 -3.25
C THR A 632 -11.12 16.80 -3.31
N ALA A 633 -10.15 15.93 -3.54
CA ALA A 633 -10.39 14.49 -3.62
C ALA A 633 -11.04 13.94 -2.35
N ASP A 634 -12.04 13.10 -2.55
CA ASP A 634 -12.79 12.46 -1.47
C ASP A 634 -11.98 11.32 -0.85
N ILE A 635 -11.36 11.58 0.29
CA ILE A 635 -10.51 10.62 0.99
C ILE A 635 -10.83 10.54 2.48
N ILE A 636 -10.51 9.41 3.08
CA ILE A 636 -10.56 9.20 4.54
C ILE A 636 -9.34 8.38 5.01
N GLY A 637 -9.25 8.12 6.31
CA GLY A 637 -8.25 7.22 6.89
C GLY A 637 -8.18 5.88 6.15
N GLY A 638 -6.97 5.37 5.90
CA GLY A 638 -6.71 4.22 5.02
C GLY A 638 -6.24 4.61 3.61
N ASN A 639 -6.56 5.84 3.14
CA ASN A 639 -5.95 6.40 1.94
C ASN A 639 -4.49 6.83 2.13
N SER A 640 -3.98 6.86 3.34
CA SER A 640 -2.55 7.07 3.60
C SER A 640 -1.71 6.15 2.71
N GLY A 641 -0.77 6.72 1.95
CA GLY A 641 0.05 5.99 0.97
C GLY A 641 -0.61 5.77 -0.41
N SER A 642 -1.83 6.25 -0.62
CA SER A 642 -2.48 6.18 -1.93
C SER A 642 -1.74 7.02 -2.95
N PRO A 643 -1.41 6.47 -4.14
CA PRO A 643 -0.87 7.26 -5.23
C PRO A 643 -1.89 8.31 -5.68
N VAL A 644 -1.39 9.49 -5.96
CA VAL A 644 -2.10 10.54 -6.67
C VAL A 644 -1.54 10.61 -8.08
N VAL A 645 -2.40 10.44 -9.09
CA VAL A 645 -1.98 10.43 -10.49
C VAL A 645 -2.69 11.53 -11.29
N ASN A 646 -2.02 12.03 -12.34
CA ASN A 646 -2.59 12.95 -13.29
C ASN A 646 -3.49 12.25 -14.33
N ARG A 647 -4.00 12.99 -15.32
CA ARG A 647 -4.84 12.45 -16.41
C ARG A 647 -4.13 11.39 -17.27
N ALA A 648 -2.81 11.48 -17.37
CA ALA A 648 -2.00 10.50 -18.09
C ALA A 648 -1.74 9.21 -17.29
N GLY A 649 -2.10 9.16 -16.00
CA GLY A 649 -1.81 8.05 -15.09
C GLY A 649 -0.40 8.11 -14.49
N GLU A 650 0.29 9.25 -14.61
CA GLU A 650 1.61 9.46 -14.02
C GLU A 650 1.49 9.89 -12.56
N LEU A 651 2.38 9.39 -11.70
CA LEU A 651 2.43 9.71 -10.27
C LEU A 651 2.85 11.18 -10.05
N VAL A 652 1.98 11.95 -9.45
CA VAL A 652 2.21 13.36 -9.10
C VAL A 652 2.30 13.59 -7.59
N GLY A 653 1.88 12.62 -6.78
CA GLY A 653 1.94 12.73 -5.33
C GLY A 653 1.47 11.49 -4.59
N LEU A 654 1.46 11.62 -3.28
CA LEU A 654 1.16 10.56 -2.33
C LEU A 654 0.27 11.11 -1.23
N ILE A 655 -0.97 10.61 -1.09
CA ILE A 655 -1.85 10.99 0.02
C ILE A 655 -1.20 10.62 1.35
N PHE A 656 -1.18 11.53 2.31
CA PHE A 656 -0.73 11.21 3.67
C PHE A 656 -1.66 11.73 4.77
N ASP A 657 -2.50 12.72 4.48
CA ASP A 657 -3.39 13.32 5.47
C ASP A 657 -4.63 13.95 4.81
N GLY A 658 -5.50 14.50 5.61
CA GLY A 658 -6.51 15.46 5.26
C GLY A 658 -6.48 16.62 6.26
N ASN A 659 -7.07 17.77 5.94
CA ASN A 659 -7.20 18.82 6.94
C ASN A 659 -8.31 18.49 7.96
N ILE A 660 -8.42 19.25 9.06
CA ILE A 660 -9.39 18.98 10.14
C ILE A 660 -10.85 18.91 9.62
N HIS A 661 -11.16 19.68 8.58
CA HIS A 661 -12.49 19.69 7.95
C HIS A 661 -12.78 18.43 7.16
N SER A 662 -11.75 17.66 6.74
CA SER A 662 -11.92 16.39 6.04
C SER A 662 -12.48 15.29 6.93
N LEU A 663 -12.38 15.41 8.26
CA LEU A 663 -12.89 14.42 9.20
C LEU A 663 -14.43 14.27 9.17
N ARG A 664 -15.16 15.28 8.66
CA ARG A 664 -16.60 15.17 8.39
C ARG A 664 -16.95 14.27 7.22
N LEU A 665 -15.97 13.99 6.32
CA LEU A 665 -16.17 13.16 5.13
C LEU A 665 -16.53 11.71 5.45
N ASP A 666 -16.28 11.25 6.67
CA ASP A 666 -16.79 9.97 7.15
C ASP A 666 -18.33 9.87 7.07
N LEU A 667 -19.01 11.01 7.20
CA LEU A 667 -20.46 11.11 7.34
C LEU A 667 -21.16 11.76 6.15
N VAL A 668 -20.54 12.79 5.60
CA VAL A 668 -21.08 13.61 4.51
C VAL A 668 -19.93 14.25 3.75
N TYR A 669 -19.97 14.19 2.42
CA TYR A 669 -19.01 14.93 1.60
C TYR A 669 -19.30 16.45 1.64
N ASP A 670 -18.23 17.24 1.81
CA ASP A 670 -18.28 18.69 1.84
C ASP A 670 -16.91 19.28 1.47
N ASP A 671 -16.76 19.78 0.23
CA ASP A 671 -15.49 20.29 -0.31
C ASP A 671 -15.27 21.80 -0.08
N ARG A 672 -16.15 22.47 0.66
CA ARG A 672 -15.99 23.91 0.93
C ARG A 672 -14.68 24.20 1.66
N LEU A 673 -14.36 23.41 2.69
CA LEU A 673 -13.15 23.55 3.51
C LEU A 673 -12.34 22.25 3.59
N ALA A 674 -12.96 21.09 3.38
CA ALA A 674 -12.25 19.78 3.43
C ALA A 674 -11.25 19.67 2.28
N ARG A 675 -10.04 19.23 2.63
CA ARG A 675 -8.95 18.98 1.65
C ARG A 675 -8.23 17.66 1.97
N ALA A 676 -7.95 16.91 0.92
CA ALA A 676 -6.95 15.86 0.94
C ALA A 676 -5.56 16.51 0.85
N VAL A 677 -4.59 15.99 1.58
CA VAL A 677 -3.22 16.51 1.63
C VAL A 677 -2.24 15.45 1.14
N SER A 678 -1.36 15.84 0.21
CA SER A 678 -0.42 14.96 -0.47
C SER A 678 1.00 15.46 -0.37
N VAL A 679 1.98 14.52 -0.31
CA VAL A 679 3.38 14.84 -0.58
C VAL A 679 3.55 14.93 -2.09
N ASP A 680 4.19 15.99 -2.59
CA ASP A 680 4.44 16.18 -4.03
C ASP A 680 5.56 15.25 -4.52
N ALA A 681 5.36 14.62 -5.68
CA ALA A 681 6.34 13.71 -6.27
C ALA A 681 7.66 14.42 -6.63
N ALA A 682 7.62 15.69 -7.04
CA ALA A 682 8.83 16.49 -7.27
C ALA A 682 9.57 16.79 -5.95
N GLY A 683 8.82 17.05 -4.87
CA GLY A 683 9.37 17.22 -3.53
C GLY A 683 10.08 15.97 -3.04
N ILE A 684 9.49 14.79 -3.22
CA ILE A 684 10.12 13.51 -2.86
C ILE A 684 11.45 13.36 -3.61
N ARG A 685 11.46 13.54 -4.94
CA ARG A 685 12.68 13.41 -5.75
C ARG A 685 13.77 14.40 -5.32
N ALA A 686 13.38 15.64 -5.04
CA ALA A 686 14.32 16.68 -4.60
C ALA A 686 14.98 16.33 -3.27
N ALA A 687 14.21 15.83 -2.29
CA ALA A 687 14.76 15.37 -1.02
C ALA A 687 15.71 14.18 -1.19
N LEU A 688 15.31 13.16 -1.95
CA LEU A 688 16.13 11.98 -2.21
C LEU A 688 17.49 12.35 -2.81
N ARG A 689 17.53 13.29 -3.77
CA ARG A 689 18.78 13.76 -4.38
C ARG A 689 19.60 14.66 -3.46
N ARG A 690 18.99 15.74 -2.98
CA ARG A 690 19.70 16.85 -2.35
C ARG A 690 20.03 16.61 -0.88
N VAL A 691 19.18 15.87 -0.17
CA VAL A 691 19.34 15.63 1.27
C VAL A 691 19.91 14.25 1.56
N TYR A 692 19.41 13.23 0.84
CA TYR A 692 19.75 11.83 1.13
C TYR A 692 20.80 11.24 0.20
N ALA A 693 21.15 11.92 -0.90
CA ALA A 693 22.08 11.43 -1.94
C ALA A 693 21.73 10.00 -2.42
N ALA A 694 20.42 9.69 -2.50
CA ALA A 694 19.89 8.36 -2.84
C ALA A 694 19.79 8.18 -4.37
N GLU A 695 20.90 8.38 -5.10
CA GLU A 695 20.91 8.41 -6.57
C GLU A 695 20.42 7.10 -7.20
N THR A 696 20.75 5.95 -6.61
CA THR A 696 20.28 4.63 -7.11
C THR A 696 18.76 4.53 -7.05
N LEU A 697 18.15 4.98 -5.94
CA LEU A 697 16.70 4.98 -5.77
C LEU A 697 16.03 5.99 -6.73
N VAL A 698 16.64 7.17 -6.88
CA VAL A 698 16.16 8.19 -7.82
C VAL A 698 16.20 7.68 -9.26
N ALA A 699 17.29 7.04 -9.67
CA ALA A 699 17.42 6.45 -10.99
C ALA A 699 16.36 5.38 -11.26
N GLU A 700 16.04 4.56 -10.25
CA GLU A 700 14.99 3.55 -10.37
C GLU A 700 13.59 4.17 -10.53
N ILE A 701 13.23 5.19 -9.74
CA ILE A 701 11.89 5.81 -9.79
C ILE A 701 11.69 6.73 -11.01
N GLU A 702 12.73 7.38 -11.50
CA GLU A 702 12.63 8.19 -12.71
C GLU A 702 12.54 7.34 -13.97
N GLY A 703 12.77 6.04 -13.82
CA GLY A 703 12.90 5.14 -14.93
C GLY A 703 13.96 5.71 -15.87
N ASP A 704 15.23 5.58 -15.53
CA ASP A 704 16.33 5.92 -16.42
C ASP A 704 16.31 5.11 -17.71
N SER A 705 15.19 4.48 -17.95
CA SER A 705 14.98 3.68 -19.13
C SER A 705 13.58 3.93 -19.70
N ALA A 706 13.54 4.47 -20.89
CA ALA A 706 12.37 4.38 -21.76
C ALA A 706 11.84 2.93 -21.77
N PRO A 707 10.54 2.72 -22.02
CA PRO A 707 9.99 1.36 -22.08
C PRO A 707 10.79 0.51 -23.06
N TRP A 708 11.02 -0.73 -22.67
CA TRP A 708 11.69 -1.69 -23.52
C TRP A 708 10.93 -1.86 -24.84
N ARG A 709 11.62 -1.71 -25.96
CA ARG A 709 11.10 -1.93 -27.30
C ARG A 709 11.50 -3.33 -27.73
N PRO A 710 10.55 -4.25 -27.93
CA PRO A 710 10.89 -5.59 -28.41
C PRO A 710 11.48 -5.52 -29.81
N LEU A 711 12.49 -6.34 -30.06
CA LEU A 711 13.09 -6.58 -31.36
C LEU A 711 12.65 -7.94 -31.97
N PHE A 712 11.84 -8.70 -31.21
CA PHE A 712 11.32 -10.00 -31.62
C PHE A 712 9.94 -10.19 -30.99
N ASP A 713 9.00 -10.69 -31.79
CA ASP A 713 7.61 -10.90 -31.39
C ASP A 713 7.32 -12.31 -30.83
N GLY A 714 8.35 -13.18 -30.77
CA GLY A 714 8.22 -14.58 -30.37
C GLY A 714 7.71 -15.51 -31.47
N LYS A 715 7.41 -15.00 -32.70
CA LYS A 715 6.74 -15.76 -33.75
C LYS A 715 7.41 -15.67 -35.12
N THR A 716 7.90 -14.50 -35.45
CA THR A 716 8.48 -14.23 -36.79
C THR A 716 9.88 -13.63 -36.66
N LEU A 717 10.68 -13.75 -37.73
CA LEU A 717 11.98 -13.09 -37.83
C LEU A 717 11.86 -11.67 -38.42
N ASP A 718 10.69 -11.06 -38.34
CA ASP A 718 10.49 -9.72 -38.90
C ASP A 718 11.48 -8.72 -38.30
N GLY A 719 12.16 -7.94 -39.14
CA GLY A 719 13.22 -7.04 -38.73
C GLY A 719 14.62 -7.67 -38.61
N TRP A 720 14.72 -9.01 -38.64
CA TRP A 720 15.98 -9.73 -38.64
C TRP A 720 16.29 -10.33 -40.03
N LYS A 721 17.56 -10.37 -40.39
CA LYS A 721 18.06 -11.02 -41.57
C LYS A 721 19.26 -11.91 -41.24
N GLN A 722 19.54 -12.92 -42.06
CA GLN A 722 20.76 -13.71 -41.93
C GLN A 722 21.99 -12.81 -42.11
N SER A 723 23.00 -12.99 -41.26
CA SER A 723 24.20 -12.14 -41.23
C SER A 723 25.13 -12.34 -42.44
N GLY A 724 24.87 -13.31 -43.31
CA GLY A 724 25.65 -13.53 -44.53
C GLY A 724 27.04 -14.12 -44.28
N TYR A 725 27.23 -14.86 -43.20
CA TYR A 725 28.44 -15.65 -42.98
C TYR A 725 28.54 -16.83 -43.93
N GLY A 726 29.74 -17.07 -44.46
CA GLY A 726 29.96 -18.21 -45.35
C GLY A 726 29.74 -19.54 -44.64
N GLY A 727 28.88 -20.41 -45.20
CA GLY A 727 28.60 -21.72 -44.62
C GLY A 727 27.71 -21.73 -43.35
N ALA A 728 27.03 -20.59 -43.09
CA ALA A 728 26.05 -20.49 -42.01
C ALA A 728 24.73 -21.19 -42.43
N GLY A 729 24.05 -21.78 -41.46
CA GLY A 729 22.67 -22.23 -41.60
C GLY A 729 21.67 -21.09 -41.40
N ASP A 730 20.43 -21.27 -41.89
CA ASP A 730 19.37 -20.29 -41.72
C ASP A 730 18.78 -20.33 -40.29
N ALA A 731 18.67 -19.19 -39.63
CA ALA A 731 17.98 -19.09 -38.34
C ALA A 731 16.47 -19.31 -38.50
N THR A 732 15.88 -19.94 -37.50
CA THR A 732 14.45 -20.29 -37.45
C THR A 732 13.83 -19.91 -36.11
N VAL A 733 12.51 -19.87 -36.03
CA VAL A 733 11.82 -19.70 -34.75
C VAL A 733 11.41 -21.06 -34.19
N VAL A 734 11.81 -21.36 -32.97
CA VAL A 734 11.52 -22.61 -32.27
C VAL A 734 11.14 -22.27 -30.82
N ASP A 735 9.97 -22.70 -30.35
CA ASP A 735 9.50 -22.50 -28.94
C ASP A 735 9.66 -21.04 -28.46
N ASP A 736 9.14 -20.08 -29.21
CA ASP A 736 9.21 -18.62 -28.92
C ASP A 736 10.63 -18.05 -28.82
N ALA A 737 11.62 -18.74 -29.39
CA ALA A 737 13.02 -18.32 -29.47
C ALA A 737 13.56 -18.37 -30.89
N ILE A 738 14.52 -17.51 -31.20
CA ILE A 738 15.29 -17.55 -32.42
C ILE A 738 16.39 -18.60 -32.28
N ARG A 739 16.31 -19.68 -33.03
CA ARG A 739 17.36 -20.70 -33.11
C ARG A 739 18.36 -20.33 -34.18
N ILE A 740 19.60 -20.12 -33.77
CA ILE A 740 20.75 -19.90 -34.66
C ILE A 740 21.48 -21.25 -34.80
N PRO A 741 21.48 -21.88 -35.97
CA PRO A 741 22.16 -23.16 -36.18
C PRO A 741 23.69 -22.99 -36.20
N SER A 742 24.41 -24.09 -35.99
CA SER A 742 25.86 -24.09 -36.13
C SER A 742 26.22 -23.91 -37.62
N GLY A 743 27.17 -23.01 -37.90
CA GLY A 743 27.82 -22.88 -39.19
C GLY A 743 29.13 -23.67 -39.26
N VAL A 744 29.86 -23.53 -40.40
CA VAL A 744 31.25 -24.04 -40.51
C VAL A 744 32.15 -23.32 -39.49
N ASP A 745 31.97 -22.01 -39.31
CA ASP A 745 32.58 -21.16 -38.33
C ASP A 745 31.49 -20.34 -37.63
N LEU A 746 31.19 -19.15 -38.16
CA LEU A 746 30.18 -18.23 -37.64
C LEU A 746 28.80 -18.47 -38.24
N SER A 747 27.78 -18.34 -37.41
CA SER A 747 26.39 -18.25 -37.86
C SER A 747 25.72 -17.10 -37.10
N GLY A 748 24.66 -16.46 -37.65
CA GLY A 748 24.04 -15.35 -36.94
C GLY A 748 22.98 -14.60 -37.71
N ILE A 749 22.37 -13.66 -37.00
CA ILE A 749 21.32 -12.77 -37.49
C ILE A 749 21.70 -11.32 -37.24
N THR A 750 21.23 -10.41 -38.10
CA THR A 750 21.51 -8.97 -38.05
C THR A 750 20.20 -8.20 -38.14
N TRP A 751 20.05 -7.21 -37.27
CA TRP A 751 18.89 -6.33 -37.27
C TRP A 751 18.89 -5.42 -38.49
N ALA A 752 17.79 -5.42 -39.22
CA ALA A 752 17.64 -4.65 -40.46
C ALA A 752 17.06 -3.24 -40.25
N GLY A 753 16.50 -2.97 -39.08
CA GLY A 753 15.94 -1.67 -38.75
C GLY A 753 16.97 -0.66 -38.24
N GLU A 754 16.55 0.57 -38.06
CA GLU A 754 17.38 1.59 -37.40
C GLU A 754 17.66 1.20 -35.96
N PHE A 755 18.87 1.51 -35.45
CA PHE A 755 19.25 1.28 -34.07
C PHE A 755 20.08 2.45 -33.52
N ALA A 756 19.92 2.75 -32.24
CA ALA A 756 20.65 3.82 -31.55
C ALA A 756 22.15 3.53 -31.54
N ARG A 757 22.98 4.58 -31.69
CA ARG A 757 24.43 4.43 -31.67
C ARG A 757 25.08 4.56 -30.32
N GLU A 758 24.41 5.29 -29.39
CA GLU A 758 24.81 5.45 -28.01
C GLU A 758 23.60 5.88 -27.15
N GLY A 759 23.73 5.89 -25.83
CA GLY A 759 22.63 6.23 -24.94
C GLY A 759 21.52 5.18 -24.94
N TYR A 760 21.87 3.89 -24.87
CA TYR A 760 20.89 2.81 -24.89
C TYR A 760 21.31 1.59 -24.05
N GLU A 761 20.33 0.77 -23.73
CA GLU A 761 20.50 -0.61 -23.26
C GLU A 761 19.85 -1.59 -24.23
N ILE A 762 20.50 -2.73 -24.41
CA ILE A 762 19.95 -3.91 -25.08
C ILE A 762 20.00 -5.10 -24.12
N GLU A 763 18.95 -5.90 -24.11
CA GLU A 763 18.82 -7.10 -23.28
C GLU A 763 18.20 -8.24 -24.07
N LEU A 764 18.69 -9.44 -23.83
CA LEU A 764 18.15 -10.68 -24.38
C LEU A 764 18.46 -11.85 -23.44
N GLU A 765 17.84 -13.00 -23.67
CA GLU A 765 18.24 -14.25 -23.05
C GLU A 765 18.79 -15.19 -24.10
N ALA A 766 19.91 -15.84 -23.80
CA ALA A 766 20.56 -16.80 -24.70
C ALA A 766 20.88 -18.12 -23.99
N ARG A 767 20.80 -19.24 -24.72
CA ARG A 767 21.27 -20.53 -24.24
C ARG A 767 22.04 -21.27 -25.33
N ARG A 768 23.03 -22.04 -24.88
CA ARG A 768 23.70 -23.03 -25.73
C ARG A 768 22.80 -24.24 -25.87
N VAL A 769 22.50 -24.69 -27.07
CA VAL A 769 21.73 -25.91 -27.32
C VAL A 769 22.68 -27.07 -27.64
N GLU A 770 23.69 -26.81 -28.49
CA GLU A 770 24.71 -27.78 -28.91
C GLU A 770 26.00 -27.04 -29.20
N GLY A 771 27.14 -27.74 -29.07
CA GLY A 771 28.47 -27.16 -29.33
C GLY A 771 29.17 -26.75 -28.02
N ASN A 772 30.36 -26.13 -28.15
CA ASN A 772 31.22 -25.83 -27.00
C ASN A 772 31.91 -24.47 -27.05
N ASP A 773 31.53 -23.59 -27.97
CA ASP A 773 32.08 -22.22 -28.06
C ASP A 773 30.97 -21.17 -27.80
N PHE A 774 31.20 -19.90 -28.17
CA PHE A 774 30.26 -18.87 -27.80
C PHE A 774 28.89 -19.07 -28.42
N PHE A 775 27.89 -18.96 -27.56
CA PHE A 775 26.48 -19.09 -27.91
C PHE A 775 25.75 -17.74 -28.00
N CYS A 776 26.44 -16.65 -27.63
CA CYS A 776 25.98 -15.29 -27.82
C CYS A 776 27.19 -14.35 -28.03
N GLY A 777 27.42 -13.94 -29.23
CA GLY A 777 28.29 -12.86 -29.64
C GLY A 777 27.42 -11.67 -30.06
N LEU A 778 27.04 -10.82 -29.11
CA LEU A 778 26.17 -9.65 -29.34
C LEU A 778 27.02 -8.50 -29.86
N THR A 779 26.88 -8.18 -31.14
CA THR A 779 27.50 -7.01 -31.77
C THR A 779 26.58 -5.82 -31.69
N PHE A 780 27.09 -4.64 -31.32
CA PHE A 780 26.31 -3.43 -31.07
C PHE A 780 27.11 -2.16 -31.37
N PRO A 781 26.45 -1.01 -31.66
CA PRO A 781 27.11 0.27 -31.90
C PRO A 781 27.66 0.92 -30.61
N VAL A 782 28.80 1.59 -30.70
CA VAL A 782 29.40 2.42 -29.65
C VAL A 782 29.81 3.76 -30.30
N GLY A 783 28.83 4.65 -30.52
CA GLY A 783 29.03 5.81 -31.39
C GLY A 783 29.12 5.38 -32.84
N ASP A 784 30.17 5.76 -33.53
CA ASP A 784 30.41 5.36 -34.94
C ASP A 784 31.12 4.01 -35.06
N ASP A 785 31.70 3.51 -33.97
CA ASP A 785 32.42 2.24 -33.94
C ASP A 785 31.51 1.10 -33.43
N PRO A 786 31.68 -0.13 -33.92
CA PRO A 786 31.01 -1.31 -33.37
C PRO A 786 31.85 -2.00 -32.31
N CYS A 787 31.18 -2.75 -31.41
CA CYS A 787 31.81 -3.65 -30.45
C CYS A 787 31.01 -4.95 -30.35
N SER A 788 31.64 -6.05 -29.90
CA SER A 788 30.95 -7.31 -29.64
C SER A 788 31.15 -7.76 -28.18
N PHE A 789 30.06 -8.12 -27.51
CA PHE A 789 30.10 -8.78 -26.19
C PHE A 789 30.01 -10.29 -26.40
N ILE A 790 31.07 -11.00 -26.07
CA ILE A 790 31.18 -12.46 -26.25
C ILE A 790 30.81 -13.16 -24.94
N VAL A 791 29.94 -14.18 -25.04
CA VAL A 791 29.51 -15.02 -23.92
C VAL A 791 29.79 -16.48 -24.23
N GLY A 792 30.74 -17.07 -23.50
CA GLY A 792 31.14 -18.45 -23.63
C GLY A 792 32.03 -18.76 -24.83
N GLY A 793 32.95 -17.88 -25.16
CA GLY A 793 33.90 -18.04 -26.24
C GLY A 793 35.15 -18.85 -25.87
N TRP A 794 36.03 -19.05 -26.90
CA TRP A 794 37.30 -19.74 -26.78
C TRP A 794 37.24 -21.09 -26.02
N GLY A 795 36.42 -21.97 -26.56
CA GLY A 795 36.19 -23.30 -25.93
C GLY A 795 35.13 -23.28 -24.79
N GLY A 796 34.31 -22.24 -24.75
CA GLY A 796 33.08 -22.24 -23.94
C GLY A 796 33.09 -21.45 -22.63
N ALA A 797 34.19 -20.78 -22.27
CA ALA A 797 34.34 -20.19 -20.94
C ALA A 797 34.69 -18.70 -20.90
N ILE A 798 35.07 -18.09 -22.04
CA ILE A 798 35.49 -16.68 -22.07
C ILE A 798 34.28 -15.77 -22.22
N VAL A 799 34.28 -14.70 -21.41
CA VAL A 799 33.35 -13.58 -21.44
C VAL A 799 34.17 -12.29 -21.56
N GLY A 800 33.77 -11.35 -22.42
CA GLY A 800 34.46 -10.06 -22.53
C GLY A 800 34.06 -9.30 -23.80
N LEU A 801 34.61 -8.10 -23.94
CA LEU A 801 34.43 -7.25 -25.12
C LEU A 801 35.47 -7.58 -26.19
N SER A 802 35.07 -7.66 -27.41
CA SER A 802 35.92 -7.90 -28.57
C SER A 802 35.61 -6.86 -29.64
N SER A 803 36.52 -5.85 -29.92
CA SER A 803 37.87 -5.73 -29.39
C SER A 803 38.04 -4.39 -28.66
N ILE A 804 38.95 -4.39 -27.68
CA ILE A 804 39.41 -3.16 -27.00
C ILE A 804 40.91 -3.02 -27.33
N ASP A 805 41.33 -1.86 -27.84
CA ASP A 805 42.70 -1.53 -28.23
C ASP A 805 43.33 -2.54 -29.19
N GLY A 806 42.46 -3.14 -30.03
CA GLY A 806 42.86 -4.17 -31.02
C GLY A 806 42.94 -5.60 -30.47
N GLU A 807 42.77 -5.77 -29.13
CA GLU A 807 42.81 -7.08 -28.49
C GLU A 807 41.38 -7.66 -28.33
N ASP A 808 41.26 -8.96 -28.54
CA ASP A 808 39.97 -9.67 -28.45
C ASP A 808 39.57 -9.98 -26.99
N ALA A 809 38.35 -10.52 -26.81
CA ALA A 809 37.77 -10.81 -25.48
C ALA A 809 38.61 -11.76 -24.60
N ALA A 810 39.52 -12.53 -25.19
CA ALA A 810 40.39 -13.44 -24.41
C ALA A 810 41.66 -12.75 -23.94
N ASN A 811 42.03 -11.56 -24.48
CA ASN A 811 43.35 -10.97 -24.30
C ASN A 811 43.33 -9.53 -23.82
N ASN A 812 42.19 -8.95 -23.49
CA ASN A 812 42.08 -7.58 -22.97
C ASN A 812 41.61 -7.49 -21.51
N ALA A 813 41.52 -6.26 -20.99
CA ALA A 813 41.18 -6.01 -19.59
C ALA A 813 39.76 -6.45 -19.19
N THR A 814 38.88 -6.75 -20.13
CA THR A 814 37.51 -7.20 -19.87
C THR A 814 37.35 -8.74 -19.81
N THR A 815 38.45 -9.48 -19.98
CA THR A 815 38.47 -10.94 -19.99
C THR A 815 38.00 -11.50 -18.66
N LEU A 816 36.94 -12.32 -18.68
CA LEU A 816 36.43 -13.07 -17.52
C LEU A 816 36.27 -14.55 -17.91
N VAL A 817 36.67 -15.45 -17.05
CA VAL A 817 36.47 -16.90 -17.23
C VAL A 817 35.25 -17.35 -16.43
N ARG A 818 34.22 -17.89 -17.14
CA ARG A 818 32.99 -18.35 -16.53
C ARG A 818 32.45 -19.59 -17.26
N GLY A 819 32.09 -20.63 -16.52
CA GLY A 819 31.49 -21.85 -17.08
C GLY A 819 30.01 -21.66 -17.41
N PHE A 820 29.55 -22.28 -18.50
CA PHE A 820 28.17 -22.26 -18.96
C PHE A 820 27.63 -23.67 -19.17
N LYS A 821 26.39 -23.91 -18.70
CA LYS A 821 25.72 -25.20 -18.87
C LYS A 821 24.88 -25.20 -20.15
N THR A 822 24.99 -26.24 -20.96
CA THR A 822 24.12 -26.47 -22.12
C THR A 822 22.65 -26.60 -21.68
N GLY A 823 21.73 -25.96 -22.41
CA GLY A 823 20.31 -25.93 -22.12
C GLY A 823 19.87 -24.86 -21.12
N GLN A 824 20.79 -24.26 -20.35
CA GLN A 824 20.47 -23.21 -19.39
C GLN A 824 20.37 -21.83 -20.07
N TRP A 825 19.30 -21.08 -19.75
CA TRP A 825 19.15 -19.70 -20.17
C TRP A 825 20.00 -18.76 -19.33
N TYR A 826 20.61 -17.76 -19.95
CA TYR A 826 21.40 -16.70 -19.35
C TYR A 826 20.89 -15.35 -19.85
N ALA A 827 20.60 -14.44 -18.94
CA ALA A 827 20.22 -13.06 -19.26
C ALA A 827 21.47 -12.26 -19.63
N VAL A 828 21.52 -11.72 -20.83
CA VAL A 828 22.61 -10.93 -21.39
C VAL A 828 22.14 -9.49 -21.58
N ARG A 829 22.81 -8.51 -20.95
CA ARG A 829 22.49 -7.10 -21.12
C ARG A 829 23.75 -6.28 -21.37
N VAL A 830 23.65 -5.34 -22.30
CA VAL A 830 24.69 -4.36 -22.61
C VAL A 830 24.10 -2.96 -22.49
N ARG A 831 24.81 -2.07 -21.79
CA ARG A 831 24.53 -0.64 -21.67
C ARG A 831 25.65 0.16 -22.31
N VAL A 832 25.31 1.07 -23.21
CA VAL A 832 26.26 1.94 -23.92
C VAL A 832 25.89 3.39 -23.64
N THR A 833 26.82 4.10 -22.97
CA THR A 833 26.74 5.55 -22.75
C THR A 833 27.89 6.27 -23.44
N LYS A 834 27.91 7.60 -23.40
CA LYS A 834 29.07 8.36 -23.94
C LYS A 834 30.37 8.05 -23.22
N GLU A 835 30.29 7.69 -21.95
CA GLU A 835 31.45 7.51 -21.08
C GLU A 835 31.93 6.07 -21.04
N ARG A 836 31.04 5.06 -21.14
CA ARG A 836 31.41 3.67 -20.88
C ARG A 836 30.49 2.63 -21.53
N ILE A 837 31.01 1.40 -21.58
CA ILE A 837 30.30 0.18 -21.94
C ILE A 837 30.19 -0.69 -20.70
N GLU A 838 28.98 -1.06 -20.29
CA GLU A 838 28.75 -1.98 -19.17
C GLU A 838 28.04 -3.23 -19.69
N CYS A 839 28.54 -4.43 -19.35
CA CYS A 839 27.89 -5.69 -19.69
C CYS A 839 27.50 -6.47 -18.44
N PHE A 840 26.34 -7.12 -18.52
CA PHE A 840 25.76 -7.86 -17.40
C PHE A 840 25.38 -9.28 -17.85
N LEU A 841 25.61 -10.24 -16.96
CA LEU A 841 25.13 -11.64 -17.08
C LEU A 841 24.31 -11.99 -15.84
N ASP A 842 23.05 -12.42 -16.02
CA ASP A 842 22.12 -12.74 -14.95
C ASP A 842 21.99 -11.62 -13.91
N GLY A 843 22.13 -10.36 -14.33
CA GLY A 843 22.06 -9.17 -13.50
C GLY A 843 23.38 -8.77 -12.85
N GLU A 844 24.41 -9.62 -12.84
CA GLU A 844 25.77 -9.32 -12.37
C GLU A 844 26.52 -8.49 -13.43
N ARG A 845 27.14 -7.36 -13.02
CA ARG A 845 28.00 -6.58 -13.92
C ARG A 845 29.33 -7.28 -14.11
N VAL A 846 29.59 -7.81 -15.29
CA VAL A 846 30.81 -8.58 -15.65
C VAL A 846 31.83 -7.73 -16.43
N VAL A 847 31.41 -6.60 -17.04
CA VAL A 847 32.29 -5.65 -17.71
C VAL A 847 31.90 -4.24 -17.32
N ASP A 848 32.90 -3.43 -17.06
CA ASP A 848 32.82 -1.97 -16.83
C ASP A 848 33.99 -1.28 -17.57
N GLN A 849 33.79 -0.96 -18.86
CA GLN A 849 34.83 -0.46 -19.74
C GLN A 849 34.65 1.05 -20.00
N PRO A 850 35.53 1.93 -19.51
CA PRO A 850 35.56 3.33 -19.95
C PRO A 850 35.84 3.41 -21.46
N ARG A 851 35.23 4.40 -22.14
CA ARG A 851 35.47 4.65 -23.56
C ARG A 851 36.66 5.59 -23.80
N ALA A 852 36.86 6.55 -22.90
CA ALA A 852 37.92 7.54 -23.02
C ALA A 852 39.30 6.88 -22.97
N GLY A 853 40.13 7.14 -23.99
CA GLY A 853 41.48 6.61 -24.08
C GLY A 853 41.59 5.19 -24.65
N HIS A 854 40.49 4.57 -25.05
CA HIS A 854 40.49 3.22 -25.63
C HIS A 854 39.94 3.21 -27.08
N ALA A 855 40.56 2.43 -27.94
CA ALA A 855 40.06 2.17 -29.29
C ALA A 855 39.06 1.00 -29.26
N ILE A 856 37.80 1.30 -29.62
CA ILE A 856 36.72 0.29 -29.68
C ILE A 856 36.62 -0.21 -31.11
N SER A 857 36.51 -1.53 -31.26
CA SER A 857 36.39 -2.14 -32.57
C SER A 857 35.76 -3.53 -32.50
N ILE A 858 35.63 -4.20 -33.64
CA ILE A 858 35.25 -5.64 -33.76
C ILE A 858 36.30 -6.40 -34.53
N ARG A 859 36.28 -7.70 -34.41
CA ARG A 859 37.03 -8.59 -35.33
C ARG A 859 36.41 -8.52 -36.73
N GLU A 860 37.23 -8.47 -37.76
CA GLU A 860 36.77 -8.38 -39.16
C GLU A 860 35.81 -9.52 -39.53
N SER A 861 36.02 -10.74 -38.99
CA SER A 861 35.17 -11.90 -39.18
C SER A 861 33.71 -11.72 -38.77
N VAL A 862 33.41 -10.81 -37.81
CA VAL A 862 32.03 -10.54 -37.33
C VAL A 862 31.43 -9.28 -37.96
N ALA A 863 32.10 -8.65 -38.93
CA ALA A 863 31.58 -7.47 -39.65
C ALA A 863 30.17 -7.64 -40.26
N PRO A 864 29.73 -8.82 -40.73
CA PRO A 864 28.35 -9.03 -41.16
C PRO A 864 27.26 -8.82 -40.09
N SER A 865 27.61 -8.84 -38.80
CA SER A 865 26.68 -8.56 -37.69
C SER A 865 26.39 -7.07 -37.42
N LYS A 866 26.99 -6.14 -38.18
CA LYS A 866 26.76 -4.69 -38.01
C LYS A 866 25.41 -4.23 -38.57
N PRO A 867 24.77 -3.19 -37.96
CA PRO A 867 25.17 -2.46 -36.75
C PRO A 867 24.81 -3.19 -35.47
N LEU A 868 23.77 -4.01 -35.46
CA LEU A 868 23.31 -4.83 -34.35
C LEU A 868 23.11 -6.26 -34.85
N GLY A 869 23.75 -7.24 -34.19
CA GLY A 869 23.58 -8.62 -34.58
C GLY A 869 23.97 -9.59 -33.47
N ILE A 870 23.52 -10.82 -33.61
CA ILE A 870 23.80 -11.91 -32.68
C ILE A 870 24.42 -13.05 -33.48
N ALA A 871 25.63 -13.44 -33.07
CA ALA A 871 26.36 -14.52 -33.72
C ALA A 871 26.73 -15.65 -32.76
N THR A 872 26.93 -16.84 -33.27
CA THR A 872 27.47 -18.02 -32.60
C THR A 872 28.70 -18.53 -33.35
N TYR A 873 29.57 -19.30 -32.70
CA TYR A 873 30.71 -19.95 -33.31
C TYR A 873 30.68 -21.45 -33.09
N CYS A 874 30.60 -22.24 -34.16
CA CYS A 874 30.52 -23.71 -34.08
C CYS A 874 29.50 -24.22 -33.02
N THR A 875 28.41 -23.48 -32.81
CA THR A 875 27.50 -23.68 -31.69
C THR A 875 26.07 -23.40 -32.11
N VAL A 876 25.13 -24.28 -31.76
CA VAL A 876 23.70 -24.04 -31.88
C VAL A 876 23.23 -23.29 -30.63
N ALA A 877 22.57 -22.15 -30.83
CA ALA A 877 22.05 -21.38 -29.73
C ALA A 877 20.58 -20.96 -29.93
N ASP A 878 19.87 -20.78 -28.85
CA ASP A 878 18.57 -20.16 -28.84
C ASP A 878 18.68 -18.77 -28.20
N VAL A 879 17.99 -17.79 -28.77
CA VAL A 879 17.90 -16.42 -28.29
C VAL A 879 16.43 -16.01 -28.18
N ARG A 880 16.01 -15.48 -27.05
CA ARG A 880 14.64 -14.99 -26.85
C ARG A 880 14.62 -13.61 -26.20
N ASN A 881 13.48 -12.93 -26.32
CA ASN A 881 13.23 -11.63 -25.74
C ASN A 881 14.28 -10.54 -26.05
N PRO A 882 14.90 -10.47 -27.26
CA PRO A 882 15.75 -9.34 -27.58
C PRO A 882 14.91 -8.07 -27.58
N ARG A 883 15.36 -7.08 -26.80
CA ARG A 883 14.68 -5.80 -26.59
C ARG A 883 15.68 -4.72 -26.27
N TRP A 884 15.37 -3.49 -26.61
CA TRP A 884 16.22 -2.36 -26.32
C TRP A 884 15.44 -1.16 -25.81
N ARG A 885 16.15 -0.20 -25.20
CA ARG A 885 15.59 1.06 -24.76
C ARG A 885 16.65 2.16 -24.77
N PRO A 886 16.27 3.42 -25.03
CA PRO A 886 17.20 4.53 -24.82
C PRO A 886 17.47 4.72 -23.30
N VAL A 887 18.73 5.04 -22.99
CA VAL A 887 19.20 5.39 -21.64
C VAL A 887 19.49 6.88 -21.61
N ARG A 888 19.06 7.60 -20.60
CA ARG A 888 19.45 8.98 -20.39
C ARG A 888 20.89 9.04 -19.86
N GLU A 889 21.65 9.94 -20.44
CA GLU A 889 22.97 10.26 -19.92
C GLU A 889 22.87 11.25 -18.74
N PRO A 890 23.66 11.07 -17.68
CA PRO A 890 23.77 12.07 -16.62
C PRO A 890 24.22 13.40 -17.26
N GLY A 891 23.39 14.43 -17.19
CA GLY A 891 23.77 15.79 -17.61
C GLY A 891 23.11 16.35 -18.88
N THR A 892 22.31 15.63 -19.64
CA THR A 892 21.47 16.23 -20.70
C THR A 892 20.15 16.73 -20.09
N ARG A 893 20.04 18.07 -20.00
CA ARG A 893 18.84 18.83 -19.56
C ARG A 893 17.69 18.70 -20.55
#